data_bcd7f3df6ced97e55e3711622025be5a
#
_entry.id   bcd7f3df6ced97e55e3711622025be5a
#
_cell.length_a   1.000
_cell.length_b   1.000
_cell.length_c   1.000
_cell.angle_alpha   90.00
_cell.angle_beta   90.00
_cell.angle_gamma   90.00
#
_symmetry.space_group_name_H-M   'P 1'
#
loop_
_entity.id
_entity.type
_entity.pdbx_description
1 polymer ?
#
loop_
_entity_poly.entity_id
_entity_poly.type
_entity_poly.pdbx_seq_one_letter_code
_entity_poly.pdbx_strand_id
1 'polypeptide(L)'
;MTNFENPRKKTDKTDKTDIQSNHDFMRGIFGDDLKEYLPVWSSLMGNPKNGKWSGIGWQKDVPDLRHDYNNYTTLATYRQNDEGEYRRQKKYFHALYAFMLDDLGTKIPMERLTLPPSWLIETSAGNYQVGYILDVPLKDAKLAENILEAIINAGLCDAGAKGALNRLVRLPFAINGKKEPAFVCKLEQWNPELRYSVDDLINKLNLDMDSVNKGKAKPSRPDGHDEIFFECPTENPVLLSLNSKGLYKKPLGNGVHDITCPWVNEHTDQADGGTAYFEPDDNHPIGGFNCFHAHCTDRKIREFLEYLEIEAKNASMKATIKCIAGEIHRISDRAEHVLAKQSGFYQRGGFIVTISNDPITRDIFVKNISKPALLSSLSAAALWERYDKRSDRCVRIDPPQKVVNIVFDAPSFKYLPALNGLVHQPYFRPDRSIKSEAGYDGDTGFFGVFDTNHFDIPECPSKADAEKSLSVIEELLAEFSFAKQNDKAAALSAILTAAIRPSIIAAPMFHVRAPQISSGKSYLCELITAFATPRRGTPTAFPYDDEECRKLLLAELLRAPPVIEFDNLTSDIFPHKSLCTALTSEFMTGRILGESRTATVSTRTLFLSSGNNVSPIKDMTRRCITINLDPKCETPAARVFKNPNLLKQVQENRGAYVSAALTIILAWIKAGQPISECIQVAN
;
A
#
# COMPACT_ATOMS: atom_id res chain seq x y z
N MET A 1 20.62 41.12 23.73
CA MET A 1 21.44 41.93 22.83
C MET A 1 22.89 41.58 23.07
N THR A 2 23.43 40.63 22.34
CA THR A 2 24.85 40.35 22.24
C THR A 2 25.06 39.93 20.79
N ASN A 3 25.77 40.79 20.09
CA ASN A 3 26.17 40.66 18.71
C ASN A 3 27.06 39.47 18.54
N PHE A 4 26.66 38.52 17.71
CA PHE A 4 27.59 37.52 17.09
C PHE A 4 28.02 38.16 15.76
N GLU A 5 29.26 38.65 15.77
CA GLU A 5 29.98 39.08 14.57
C GLU A 5 30.27 37.88 13.68
N ASN A 6 29.97 38.10 12.41
CA ASN A 6 30.26 37.23 11.28
C ASN A 6 31.77 37.07 11.09
N PRO A 7 32.40 35.90 11.14
CA PRO A 7 33.84 35.73 10.91
C PRO A 7 34.16 35.66 9.41
N ARG A 8 33.80 36.72 8.68
CA ARG A 8 34.34 36.99 7.34
C ARG A 8 35.24 38.24 7.39
N LYS A 9 36.46 38.05 7.92
CA LYS A 9 37.63 38.86 7.57
C LYS A 9 38.81 38.47 8.47
N LYS A 10 39.77 37.83 7.83
CA LYS A 10 41.20 37.61 8.12
C LYS A 10 41.55 36.13 8.19
N THR A 11 41.78 35.53 7.06
CA THR A 11 42.77 34.49 6.89
C THR A 11 43.66 34.87 5.72
N ASP A 12 44.93 34.78 5.96
CA ASP A 12 46.00 35.11 5.05
C ASP A 12 45.80 34.51 3.64
N LYS A 13 46.23 35.23 2.63
CA LYS A 13 46.47 34.75 1.27
C LYS A 13 47.45 33.58 1.31
N THR A 14 46.92 32.36 1.41
CA THR A 14 47.65 31.19 0.96
C THR A 14 47.47 31.15 -0.57
N ASP A 15 48.55 31.11 -1.30
CA ASP A 15 48.63 31.04 -2.75
C ASP A 15 47.66 29.94 -3.25
N LYS A 16 46.59 30.36 -3.97
CA LYS A 16 45.79 29.46 -4.79
C LYS A 16 46.71 28.95 -5.89
N THR A 17 47.12 27.70 -5.83
CA THR A 17 47.72 27.02 -6.98
C THR A 17 46.58 26.90 -8.02
N ASP A 18 46.57 27.84 -8.98
CA ASP A 18 45.59 27.89 -10.06
C ASP A 18 45.84 26.69 -10.98
N ILE A 19 44.99 25.65 -10.90
CA ILE A 19 45.00 24.58 -11.90
C ILE A 19 44.18 25.00 -13.13
N GLN A 20 44.60 24.59 -14.31
CA GLN A 20 43.97 25.02 -15.58
C GLN A 20 43.37 23.86 -16.39
N SER A 21 43.54 22.62 -15.91
CA SER A 21 43.13 21.43 -16.63
C SER A 21 42.65 20.30 -15.71
N ASN A 22 41.88 19.37 -16.24
CA ASN A 22 41.53 18.15 -15.55
C ASN A 22 42.79 17.29 -15.24
N HIS A 23 43.83 17.39 -16.09
CA HIS A 23 45.11 16.74 -15.79
C HIS A 23 45.75 17.25 -14.51
N ASP A 24 45.73 18.57 -14.26
CA ASP A 24 46.31 19.14 -13.04
C ASP A 24 45.56 18.63 -11.78
N PHE A 25 44.24 18.52 -11.90
CA PHE A 25 43.42 17.96 -10.84
C PHE A 25 43.77 16.48 -10.56
N MET A 26 43.84 15.68 -11.64
CA MET A 26 44.21 14.25 -11.54
C MET A 26 45.62 14.08 -10.96
N ARG A 27 46.59 14.87 -11.40
CA ARG A 27 47.98 14.87 -10.95
C ARG A 27 48.07 15.19 -9.46
N GLY A 28 47.29 16.17 -8.99
CA GLY A 28 47.28 16.54 -7.58
C GLY A 28 46.73 15.42 -6.67
N ILE A 29 45.85 14.55 -7.15
CA ILE A 29 45.31 13.41 -6.41
C ILE A 29 46.26 12.20 -6.47
N PHE A 30 46.69 11.82 -7.68
CA PHE A 30 47.32 10.54 -7.96
C PHE A 30 48.85 10.62 -8.09
N GLY A 31 49.40 11.83 -8.29
CA GLY A 31 50.83 12.02 -8.65
C GLY A 31 51.11 11.74 -10.12
N ASP A 32 52.39 11.86 -10.54
CA ASP A 32 52.86 11.69 -11.89
C ASP A 32 53.34 10.26 -12.27
N ASP A 33 53.51 9.40 -11.30
CA ASP A 33 54.25 8.13 -11.44
C ASP A 33 53.39 6.87 -11.56
N LEU A 34 52.12 7.02 -11.93
CA LEU A 34 51.22 5.87 -12.16
C LEU A 34 51.64 5.09 -13.42
N LYS A 35 51.96 3.80 -13.30
CA LYS A 35 52.41 2.94 -14.42
C LYS A 35 51.47 1.79 -14.75
N GLU A 36 51.17 0.97 -13.77
CA GLU A 36 50.49 -0.31 -13.93
C GLU A 36 49.02 -0.24 -13.50
N TYR A 37 48.71 0.62 -12.52
CA TYR A 37 47.36 0.78 -11.97
C TYR A 37 46.85 2.18 -12.20
N LEU A 38 45.78 2.33 -13.01
CA LEU A 38 45.29 3.62 -13.44
C LEU A 38 43.89 3.93 -12.92
N PRO A 39 43.58 5.21 -12.59
CA PRO A 39 42.21 5.63 -12.41
C PRO A 39 41.50 5.67 -13.79
N VAL A 40 40.19 5.52 -13.77
CA VAL A 40 39.36 5.55 -14.98
C VAL A 40 38.64 6.89 -15.05
N TRP A 41 38.87 7.64 -16.10
CA TRP A 41 38.07 8.82 -16.39
C TRP A 41 37.13 8.58 -17.59
N SER A 42 36.04 9.34 -17.64
CA SER A 42 34.98 9.16 -18.61
C SER A 42 34.40 10.50 -19.01
N SER A 43 34.03 10.65 -20.27
CA SER A 43 33.43 11.86 -20.80
C SER A 43 32.18 11.53 -21.60
N LEU A 44 31.15 12.39 -21.50
CA LEU A 44 29.90 12.21 -22.23
C LEU A 44 29.28 13.56 -22.61
N MET A 45 28.91 13.69 -23.86
CA MET A 45 28.16 14.83 -24.38
C MET A 45 26.67 14.73 -24.04
N GLY A 46 26.03 15.88 -23.75
CA GLY A 46 24.57 15.95 -23.48
C GLY A 46 24.11 15.44 -22.13
N ASN A 47 22.91 14.90 -22.06
CA ASN A 47 22.33 14.45 -20.77
C ASN A 47 22.99 13.14 -20.28
N PRO A 48 23.62 13.11 -19.10
CA PRO A 48 24.34 11.94 -18.59
C PRO A 48 23.47 10.72 -18.29
N LYS A 49 22.14 10.85 -18.25
CA LYS A 49 21.22 9.73 -18.04
C LYS A 49 20.99 8.89 -19.31
N ASN A 50 21.18 9.46 -20.47
CA ASN A 50 20.77 8.87 -21.75
C ASN A 50 21.95 8.34 -22.60
N GLY A 51 23.18 8.43 -22.10
CA GLY A 51 24.38 8.11 -22.87
C GLY A 51 25.05 6.79 -22.50
N LYS A 52 25.76 6.20 -23.45
CA LYS A 52 26.67 5.07 -23.21
C LYS A 52 28.00 5.63 -22.70
N TRP A 53 28.37 5.24 -21.49
CA TRP A 53 29.62 5.65 -20.86
C TRP A 53 30.77 4.76 -21.31
N SER A 54 31.79 5.36 -21.91
CA SER A 54 33.10 4.73 -22.12
C SER A 54 34.09 5.35 -21.14
N GLY A 55 34.93 4.53 -20.53
CA GLY A 55 35.98 4.99 -19.64
C GLY A 55 37.33 4.46 -20.10
N ILE A 56 38.35 5.31 -20.05
CA ILE A 56 39.74 4.96 -20.33
C ILE A 56 40.63 5.17 -19.10
N GLY A 57 41.72 4.42 -18.97
CA GLY A 57 42.73 4.66 -17.94
C GLY A 57 43.39 6.01 -18.15
N TRP A 58 43.44 6.83 -17.08
CA TRP A 58 44.10 8.12 -17.14
C TRP A 58 45.61 7.97 -17.02
N GLN A 59 46.34 8.60 -17.96
CA GLN A 59 47.77 8.80 -17.97
C GLN A 59 48.10 10.24 -18.38
N LYS A 60 49.29 10.74 -18.01
CA LYS A 60 49.66 12.12 -18.29
C LYS A 60 49.71 12.50 -19.75
N ASP A 61 49.91 11.53 -20.66
CA ASP A 61 50.07 11.72 -22.09
C ASP A 61 48.76 11.59 -22.87
N VAL A 62 47.65 11.28 -22.22
CA VAL A 62 46.31 11.23 -22.82
C VAL A 62 45.80 12.66 -23.00
N PRO A 63 45.18 13.05 -24.15
CA PRO A 63 44.60 14.39 -24.30
C PRO A 63 43.56 14.71 -23.24
N ASP A 64 43.55 15.99 -22.76
CA ASP A 64 42.57 16.41 -21.76
C ASP A 64 41.15 16.29 -22.28
N LEU A 65 40.21 16.10 -21.34
CA LEU A 65 38.80 15.99 -21.68
C LEU A 65 38.22 17.36 -22.04
N ARG A 66 37.33 17.39 -23.01
CA ARG A 66 36.64 18.62 -23.42
C ARG A 66 35.82 19.20 -22.27
N HIS A 67 36.01 20.47 -21.95
CA HIS A 67 35.37 21.14 -20.80
C HIS A 67 33.86 21.32 -20.95
N ASP A 68 33.34 21.29 -22.20
CA ASP A 68 31.92 21.36 -22.51
C ASP A 68 31.18 20.02 -22.43
N TYR A 69 31.83 19.00 -21.89
CA TYR A 69 31.27 17.65 -21.67
C TYR A 69 31.06 17.34 -20.18
N ASN A 70 30.24 16.32 -19.89
CA ASN A 70 30.16 15.75 -18.55
C ASN A 70 31.38 14.88 -18.31
N ASN A 71 32.34 15.37 -17.55
CA ASN A 71 33.59 14.71 -17.27
C ASN A 71 33.60 14.14 -15.86
N TYR A 72 34.01 12.89 -15.74
CA TYR A 72 34.08 12.17 -14.48
C TYR A 72 35.37 11.35 -14.37
N THR A 73 35.79 11.11 -13.13
CA THR A 73 36.89 10.20 -12.81
C THR A 73 36.50 9.29 -11.65
N THR A 74 37.26 8.19 -11.47
CA THR A 74 37.25 7.41 -10.22
C THR A 74 38.33 7.93 -9.30
N LEU A 75 38.12 7.80 -7.98
CA LEU A 75 39.14 8.10 -6.97
C LEU A 75 39.96 6.87 -6.58
N ALA A 76 39.71 5.76 -7.25
CA ALA A 76 40.44 4.52 -7.11
C ALA A 76 41.21 4.19 -8.39
N THR A 77 42.32 3.46 -8.25
CA THR A 77 43.09 2.87 -9.35
C THR A 77 42.70 1.41 -9.56
N TYR A 78 42.89 0.93 -10.80
CA TYR A 78 42.51 -0.43 -11.22
C TYR A 78 43.63 -1.07 -12.03
N ARG A 79 43.73 -2.40 -11.97
CA ARG A 79 44.51 -3.19 -12.94
C ARG A 79 43.76 -3.35 -14.25
N GLN A 80 44.48 -3.66 -15.31
CA GLN A 80 43.86 -4.05 -16.60
C GLN A 80 43.02 -5.34 -16.45
N ASN A 81 41.99 -5.42 -17.26
CA ASN A 81 41.24 -6.65 -17.45
C ASN A 81 41.99 -7.59 -18.46
N ASP A 82 41.42 -8.77 -18.72
CA ASP A 82 42.01 -9.76 -19.60
C ASP A 82 42.11 -9.29 -21.07
N GLU A 83 41.40 -8.20 -21.42
CA GLU A 83 41.42 -7.55 -22.74
C GLU A 83 42.41 -6.36 -22.81
N GLY A 84 43.17 -6.12 -21.74
CA GLY A 84 44.13 -5.00 -21.66
C GLY A 84 43.51 -3.64 -21.37
N GLU A 85 42.23 -3.58 -20.98
CA GLU A 85 41.52 -2.35 -20.71
C GLU A 85 41.38 -2.07 -19.21
N TYR A 86 41.37 -0.79 -18.84
CA TYR A 86 41.05 -0.36 -17.48
C TYR A 86 39.54 -0.20 -17.32
N ARG A 87 38.96 -0.98 -16.40
CA ARG A 87 37.51 -0.97 -16.12
C ARG A 87 37.26 -0.72 -14.64
N ARG A 88 36.37 0.23 -14.30
CA ARG A 88 35.95 0.55 -12.92
C ARG A 88 35.06 -0.53 -12.31
N GLN A 89 35.61 -1.72 -12.14
CA GLN A 89 34.92 -2.86 -11.51
C GLN A 89 35.66 -3.25 -10.23
N LYS A 90 34.91 -3.59 -9.18
CA LYS A 90 35.47 -3.96 -7.85
C LYS A 90 36.52 -5.07 -7.95
N LYS A 91 36.37 -6.02 -8.85
CA LYS A 91 37.33 -7.13 -9.03
C LYS A 91 38.71 -6.71 -9.55
N TYR A 92 38.83 -5.52 -10.17
CA TYR A 92 40.06 -4.94 -10.66
C TYR A 92 40.62 -3.82 -9.78
N PHE A 93 39.96 -3.51 -8.65
CA PHE A 93 40.36 -2.49 -7.70
C PHE A 93 41.77 -2.75 -7.18
N HIS A 94 42.58 -1.68 -7.08
CA HIS A 94 43.93 -1.73 -6.53
C HIS A 94 44.03 -0.88 -5.26
N ALA A 95 43.76 0.42 -5.32
CA ALA A 95 43.82 1.30 -4.16
C ALA A 95 42.88 2.52 -4.32
N LEU A 96 42.38 3.04 -3.20
CA LEU A 96 41.61 4.28 -3.12
C LEU A 96 42.53 5.42 -2.68
N TYR A 97 42.48 6.56 -3.39
CA TYR A 97 43.34 7.73 -3.16
C TYR A 97 42.62 8.87 -2.45
N ALA A 98 41.31 8.91 -2.47
CA ALA A 98 40.51 9.93 -1.78
C ALA A 98 39.10 9.45 -1.50
N PHE A 99 38.47 10.05 -0.48
CA PHE A 99 37.02 9.96 -0.27
C PHE A 99 36.32 11.20 -0.82
N MET A 100 35.12 11.04 -1.39
CA MET A 100 34.30 12.14 -1.86
C MET A 100 32.90 12.08 -1.22
N LEU A 101 32.47 13.20 -0.67
CA LEU A 101 31.17 13.44 -0.09
C LEU A 101 30.32 14.22 -1.10
N ASP A 102 29.06 13.84 -1.29
CA ASP A 102 28.16 14.37 -2.31
C ASP A 102 26.94 15.05 -1.68
N ASP A 103 26.33 15.96 -2.47
CA ASP A 103 25.11 16.68 -2.12
C ASP A 103 25.23 17.62 -0.89
N LEU A 104 26.41 18.17 -0.65
CA LEU A 104 26.63 19.21 0.36
C LEU A 104 26.10 20.56 -0.13
N GLY A 105 25.61 21.36 0.80
CA GLY A 105 24.98 22.66 0.52
C GLY A 105 23.51 22.56 0.12
N THR A 106 23.02 21.39 -0.26
CA THR A 106 21.60 21.15 -0.60
C THR A 106 20.92 20.19 0.35
N LYS A 107 21.30 18.91 0.33
CA LYS A 107 20.75 17.89 1.25
C LYS A 107 21.46 17.89 2.60
N ILE A 108 22.75 18.22 2.60
CA ILE A 108 23.61 18.19 3.78
C ILE A 108 24.16 19.59 4.01
N PRO A 109 23.91 20.24 5.17
CA PRO A 109 24.46 21.54 5.49
C PRO A 109 26.00 21.57 5.49
N MET A 110 26.61 22.59 4.91
CA MET A 110 28.09 22.73 4.86
C MET A 110 28.72 22.84 6.25
N GLU A 111 27.98 23.38 7.21
CA GLU A 111 28.41 23.57 8.61
C GLU A 111 28.67 22.24 9.36
N ARG A 112 28.21 21.12 8.80
CA ARG A 112 28.48 19.79 9.37
C ARG A 112 29.89 19.28 9.10
N LEU A 113 30.61 19.90 8.15
CA LEU A 113 31.99 19.56 7.87
C LEU A 113 32.93 20.20 8.91
N THR A 114 33.50 19.39 9.77
CA THR A 114 34.47 19.82 10.80
C THR A 114 35.91 19.82 10.30
N LEU A 115 36.16 19.14 9.16
CA LEU A 115 37.48 18.95 8.58
C LEU A 115 37.59 19.75 7.26
N PRO A 116 38.66 20.60 7.09
CA PRO A 116 38.89 21.31 5.85
C PRO A 116 39.06 20.34 4.68
N PRO A 117 38.39 20.57 3.51
CA PRO A 117 38.50 19.66 2.37
C PRO A 117 39.78 19.87 1.55
N SER A 118 40.29 18.81 0.91
CA SER A 118 41.35 18.91 -0.10
C SER A 118 40.82 19.59 -1.39
N TRP A 119 39.56 19.41 -1.71
CA TRP A 119 38.88 20.15 -2.79
C TRP A 119 37.40 20.35 -2.54
N LEU A 120 36.86 21.39 -3.19
CA LEU A 120 35.45 21.71 -3.22
C LEU A 120 35.04 22.06 -4.66
N ILE A 121 34.11 21.30 -5.26
CA ILE A 121 33.58 21.53 -6.59
C ILE A 121 32.07 21.80 -6.51
N GLU A 122 31.62 22.98 -7.01
CA GLU A 122 30.22 23.23 -7.21
C GLU A 122 29.76 22.52 -8.50
N THR A 123 28.86 21.53 -8.36
CA THR A 123 28.38 20.70 -9.48
C THR A 123 27.00 21.06 -9.98
N SER A 124 26.26 21.83 -9.22
CA SER A 124 25.04 22.56 -9.59
C SER A 124 24.82 23.68 -8.56
N ALA A 125 23.98 24.67 -8.85
CA ALA A 125 23.82 25.84 -8.01
C ALA A 125 23.58 25.49 -6.53
N GLY A 126 24.55 25.85 -5.68
CA GLY A 126 24.56 25.57 -4.25
C GLY A 126 24.79 24.12 -3.85
N ASN A 127 25.14 23.23 -4.77
CA ASN A 127 25.39 21.81 -4.51
C ASN A 127 26.85 21.45 -4.78
N TYR A 128 27.50 20.89 -3.78
CA TYR A 128 28.94 20.66 -3.78
C TYR A 128 29.32 19.20 -3.65
N GLN A 129 30.42 18.83 -4.34
CA GLN A 129 31.24 17.66 -4.06
C GLN A 129 32.48 18.06 -3.30
N VAL A 130 32.73 17.40 -2.18
CA VAL A 130 33.83 17.66 -1.26
C VAL A 130 34.75 16.46 -1.21
N GLY A 131 36.06 16.67 -1.33
CA GLY A 131 37.03 15.57 -1.32
C GLY A 131 38.08 15.67 -0.24
N TYR A 132 38.50 14.49 0.25
CA TYR A 132 39.57 14.31 1.19
C TYR A 132 40.61 13.35 0.59
N ILE A 133 41.79 13.88 0.24
CA ILE A 133 42.90 13.11 -0.33
C ILE A 133 43.60 12.35 0.79
N LEU A 134 43.88 11.08 0.58
CA LEU A 134 44.63 10.27 1.53
C LEU A 134 46.12 10.52 1.38
N ASP A 135 46.83 10.52 2.50
CA ASP A 135 48.32 10.59 2.57
C ASP A 135 48.95 9.29 2.04
N VAL A 136 48.34 8.15 2.35
CA VAL A 136 48.70 6.82 1.86
C VAL A 136 47.48 6.19 1.17
N PRO A 137 47.59 5.76 -0.10
CA PRO A 137 46.49 5.11 -0.81
C PRO A 137 45.99 3.84 -0.10
N LEU A 138 44.70 3.74 0.13
CA LEU A 138 44.05 2.66 0.87
C LEU A 138 43.84 1.44 -0.01
N LYS A 139 44.56 0.35 0.24
CA LYS A 139 44.46 -0.92 -0.52
C LYS A 139 43.39 -1.87 0.01
N ASP A 140 43.01 -1.74 1.28
CA ASP A 140 41.94 -2.54 1.87
C ASP A 140 40.55 -2.08 1.36
N ALA A 141 40.02 -2.85 0.38
CA ALA A 141 38.76 -2.59 -0.22
C ALA A 141 37.58 -2.61 0.78
N LYS A 142 37.66 -3.48 1.80
CA LYS A 142 36.62 -3.61 2.82
C LYS A 142 36.63 -2.43 3.77
N LEU A 143 37.80 -2.02 4.19
CA LEU A 143 37.98 -0.84 5.06
C LEU A 143 37.52 0.42 4.32
N ALA A 144 37.84 0.59 3.02
CA ALA A 144 37.38 1.71 2.21
C ALA A 144 35.84 1.78 2.13
N GLU A 145 35.16 0.65 1.93
CA GLU A 145 33.70 0.58 1.94
C GLU A 145 33.10 0.86 3.31
N ASN A 146 33.71 0.35 4.38
CA ASN A 146 33.26 0.59 5.76
C ASN A 146 33.37 2.07 6.16
N ILE A 147 34.48 2.74 5.80
CA ILE A 147 34.66 4.17 6.07
C ILE A 147 33.60 5.01 5.33
N LEU A 148 33.35 4.73 4.06
CA LEU A 148 32.29 5.44 3.32
C LEU A 148 30.91 5.19 3.93
N GLU A 149 30.62 3.97 4.39
CA GLU A 149 29.38 3.64 5.07
C GLU A 149 29.26 4.39 6.40
N ALA A 150 30.34 4.52 7.18
CA ALA A 150 30.39 5.32 8.41
C ALA A 150 30.16 6.82 8.13
N ILE A 151 30.76 7.37 7.05
CA ILE A 151 30.53 8.76 6.59
C ILE A 151 29.04 8.98 6.26
N ILE A 152 28.42 8.04 5.56
CA ILE A 152 26.98 8.10 5.21
C ILE A 152 26.12 8.01 6.49
N ASN A 153 26.42 7.09 7.40
CA ASN A 153 25.70 6.91 8.65
C ASN A 153 25.83 8.13 9.59
N ALA A 154 26.98 8.80 9.56
CA ALA A 154 27.19 10.08 10.24
C ALA A 154 26.40 11.25 9.60
N GLY A 155 25.74 11.02 8.47
CA GLY A 155 24.96 12.04 7.74
C GLY A 155 25.84 13.13 7.10
N LEU A 156 27.06 12.79 6.69
CA LEU A 156 28.03 13.68 6.04
C LEU A 156 28.07 13.49 4.53
N CYS A 157 27.37 12.48 3.98
CA CYS A 157 27.28 12.19 2.55
C CYS A 157 25.90 11.66 2.21
N ASP A 158 25.40 11.93 1.00
CA ASP A 158 24.11 11.40 0.53
C ASP A 158 24.06 9.87 0.61
N ALA A 159 22.94 9.33 1.09
CA ALA A 159 22.74 7.89 1.26
C ALA A 159 22.81 7.08 -0.05
N GLY A 160 22.57 7.72 -1.19
CA GLY A 160 22.76 7.16 -2.54
C GLY A 160 24.22 7.06 -2.97
N ALA A 161 25.14 7.63 -2.20
CA ALA A 161 26.55 7.77 -2.52
C ALA A 161 27.40 6.51 -2.23
N LYS A 162 26.81 5.31 -2.20
CA LYS A 162 27.48 4.03 -1.92
C LYS A 162 28.50 3.62 -2.99
N GLY A 163 29.51 2.84 -2.59
CA GLY A 163 30.48 2.21 -3.47
C GLY A 163 31.81 2.98 -3.61
N ALA A 164 32.59 3.11 -2.55
CA ALA A 164 33.90 3.76 -2.54
C ALA A 164 34.85 3.28 -3.65
N LEU A 165 34.78 2.00 -3.98
CA LEU A 165 35.74 1.35 -4.87
C LEU A 165 35.55 1.64 -6.36
N ASN A 166 34.37 2.10 -6.80
CA ASN A 166 34.09 2.26 -8.23
C ASN A 166 33.21 3.47 -8.54
N ARG A 167 33.12 4.42 -7.62
CA ARG A 167 32.31 5.62 -7.77
C ARG A 167 32.92 6.58 -8.77
N LEU A 168 32.06 7.23 -9.56
CA LEU A 168 32.43 8.33 -10.44
C LEU A 168 32.25 9.65 -9.69
N VAL A 169 33.27 10.49 -9.76
CA VAL A 169 33.34 11.84 -9.21
C VAL A 169 33.45 12.81 -10.37
N ARG A 170 32.73 13.91 -10.30
CA ARG A 170 32.77 14.92 -11.37
C ARG A 170 34.11 15.68 -11.33
N LEU A 171 34.69 15.86 -12.50
CA LEU A 171 35.89 16.65 -12.67
C LEU A 171 35.57 18.17 -12.63
N PRO A 172 36.51 19.03 -12.23
CA PRO A 172 36.27 20.47 -12.11
C PRO A 172 36.03 21.16 -13.47
N PHE A 173 36.75 20.77 -14.51
CA PHE A 173 36.56 21.32 -15.86
C PHE A 173 35.55 20.46 -16.64
N ALA A 174 34.27 20.70 -16.36
CA ALA A 174 33.16 19.91 -16.89
C ALA A 174 31.85 20.71 -16.84
N ILE A 175 30.86 20.20 -17.52
CA ILE A 175 29.47 20.64 -17.35
C ILE A 175 28.64 19.59 -16.63
N ASN A 176 27.53 20.02 -16.01
CA ASN A 176 26.47 19.16 -15.51
C ASN A 176 25.26 19.26 -16.44
N GLY A 177 25.19 18.38 -17.43
CA GLY A 177 24.12 18.33 -18.43
C GLY A 177 22.85 17.61 -17.99
N LYS A 178 22.60 17.44 -16.68
CA LYS A 178 21.35 16.83 -16.17
C LYS A 178 20.12 17.70 -16.41
N LYS A 179 20.30 19.02 -16.53
CA LYS A 179 19.26 20.04 -16.82
C LYS A 179 19.74 20.98 -17.92
N GLU A 180 18.84 21.63 -18.60
CA GLU A 180 19.14 22.71 -19.55
C GLU A 180 18.71 24.07 -18.97
N PRO A 181 19.55 25.11 -19.07
CA PRO A 181 20.92 25.06 -19.58
C PRO A 181 21.85 24.24 -18.66
N ALA A 182 22.89 23.61 -19.25
CA ALA A 182 23.88 22.84 -18.51
C ALA A 182 24.65 23.74 -17.55
N PHE A 183 24.87 23.26 -16.31
CA PHE A 183 25.64 24.00 -15.31
C PHE A 183 27.15 23.79 -15.54
N VAL A 184 27.92 24.87 -15.63
CA VAL A 184 29.39 24.78 -15.67
C VAL A 184 29.91 24.56 -14.26
N CYS A 185 30.62 23.46 -14.05
CA CYS A 185 31.20 23.14 -12.74
C CYS A 185 32.26 24.18 -12.34
N LYS A 186 32.36 24.46 -11.04
CA LYS A 186 33.30 25.43 -10.52
C LYS A 186 34.14 24.82 -9.41
N LEU A 187 35.46 24.97 -9.55
CA LEU A 187 36.40 24.59 -8.48
C LEU A 187 36.50 25.75 -7.49
N GLU A 188 35.84 25.61 -6.35
CA GLU A 188 35.79 26.67 -5.33
C GLU A 188 36.99 26.62 -4.38
N GLN A 189 37.54 25.41 -4.13
CA GLN A 189 38.76 25.21 -3.32
C GLN A 189 39.61 24.08 -3.90
N TRP A 190 40.91 24.29 -3.89
CA TRP A 190 41.89 23.28 -4.31
C TRP A 190 43.14 23.35 -3.42
N ASN A 191 43.34 22.33 -2.60
CA ASN A 191 44.43 22.21 -1.63
C ASN A 191 45.03 20.78 -1.69
N PRO A 192 45.75 20.40 -2.76
CA PRO A 192 46.23 19.03 -2.95
C PRO A 192 47.28 18.58 -1.92
N GLU A 193 47.94 19.52 -1.25
CA GLU A 193 48.88 19.27 -0.16
C GLU A 193 48.19 18.90 1.16
N LEU A 194 46.87 19.20 1.24
CA LEU A 194 46.09 18.84 2.42
C LEU A 194 45.61 17.39 2.29
N ARG A 195 46.41 16.49 2.86
CA ARG A 195 46.20 15.05 2.86
C ARG A 195 45.91 14.53 4.25
N TYR A 196 45.17 13.46 4.33
CA TYR A 196 44.70 12.90 5.59
C TYR A 196 45.03 11.42 5.70
N SER A 197 45.43 10.99 6.88
CA SER A 197 45.46 9.57 7.21
C SER A 197 44.02 9.02 7.36
N VAL A 198 43.86 7.73 7.25
CA VAL A 198 42.56 7.06 7.51
C VAL A 198 42.11 7.34 8.95
N ASP A 199 43.03 7.32 9.90
CA ASP A 199 42.71 7.59 11.31
C ASP A 199 42.30 9.04 11.55
N ASP A 200 42.92 10.00 10.85
CA ASP A 200 42.48 11.40 10.89
C ASP A 200 41.03 11.56 10.38
N LEU A 201 40.68 10.91 9.29
CA LEU A 201 39.32 10.96 8.77
C LEU A 201 38.29 10.38 9.76
N ILE A 202 38.60 9.22 10.33
CA ILE A 202 37.75 8.56 11.33
C ILE A 202 37.56 9.45 12.56
N ASN A 203 38.67 9.97 13.13
CA ASN A 203 38.62 10.72 14.36
C ASN A 203 38.04 12.13 14.19
N LYS A 204 38.48 12.88 13.15
CA LYS A 204 38.09 14.29 12.96
C LYS A 204 36.69 14.46 12.37
N LEU A 205 36.18 13.48 11.58
CA LEU A 205 34.79 13.42 11.14
C LEU A 205 33.88 12.68 12.14
N ASN A 206 34.44 12.24 13.27
CA ASN A 206 33.73 11.54 14.35
C ASN A 206 32.92 10.33 13.83
N LEU A 207 33.59 9.45 13.06
CA LEU A 207 32.95 8.30 12.42
C LEU A 207 32.82 7.12 13.41
N ASP A 208 31.61 6.59 13.54
CA ASP A 208 31.34 5.38 14.33
C ASP A 208 31.64 4.11 13.48
N MET A 209 32.90 3.61 13.61
CA MET A 209 33.33 2.40 12.92
C MET A 209 32.78 1.12 13.57
N ASP A 210 32.36 1.15 14.81
CA ASP A 210 31.81 0.00 15.53
C ASP A 210 30.38 -0.33 15.05
N SER A 211 29.59 0.67 14.68
CA SER A 211 28.27 0.49 14.10
C SER A 211 28.31 -0.24 12.74
N VAL A 212 29.38 -0.03 11.97
CA VAL A 212 29.59 -0.68 10.67
C VAL A 212 30.14 -2.11 10.82
N ASN A 213 30.96 -2.36 11.86
CA ASN A 213 31.55 -3.67 12.12
C ASN A 213 30.61 -4.67 12.78
N LYS A 214 29.61 -4.23 13.57
CA LYS A 214 28.60 -5.08 14.21
C LYS A 214 27.67 -5.81 13.22
N GLY A 215 27.67 -5.43 11.95
CA GLY A 215 26.91 -6.11 10.90
C GLY A 215 27.53 -7.37 10.29
N LYS A 216 28.79 -7.73 10.60
CA LYS A 216 29.49 -8.82 9.89
C LYS A 216 30.58 -9.51 10.72
N ALA A 217 30.28 -9.92 11.94
CA ALA A 217 31.18 -10.86 12.62
C ALA A 217 30.90 -12.29 12.11
N LYS A 218 31.84 -12.88 11.39
CA LYS A 218 31.91 -14.34 11.20
C LYS A 218 32.28 -14.95 12.55
N PRO A 219 31.59 -16.01 13.02
CA PRO A 219 32.11 -16.78 14.16
C PRO A 219 33.35 -17.55 13.73
N SER A 220 34.47 -17.29 14.38
CA SER A 220 35.63 -18.19 14.41
C SER A 220 35.24 -19.46 15.18
N ARG A 221 35.56 -20.65 14.62
CA ARG A 221 35.43 -21.91 15.34
C ARG A 221 36.32 -21.87 16.60
N PRO A 222 35.78 -22.19 17.77
CA PRO A 222 36.60 -22.66 18.88
C PRO A 222 36.68 -24.21 18.83
N ASP A 223 37.87 -24.76 18.86
CA ASP A 223 38.08 -26.13 19.33
C ASP A 223 37.83 -26.14 20.84
N GLY A 224 36.90 -26.99 21.28
CA GLY A 224 36.62 -27.20 22.69
C GLY A 224 35.18 -27.62 22.91
N HIS A 225 35.01 -28.81 23.46
CA HIS A 225 33.72 -29.36 23.88
C HIS A 225 33.01 -28.40 24.85
N ASP A 226 31.95 -27.74 24.36
CA ASP A 226 30.90 -27.17 25.18
C ASP A 226 29.56 -27.38 24.45
N GLU A 227 28.50 -27.68 25.19
CA GLU A 227 27.18 -27.98 24.73
C GLU A 227 26.66 -26.89 23.79
N ILE A 228 26.42 -27.26 22.54
CA ILE A 228 25.91 -26.37 21.50
C ILE A 228 24.43 -26.12 21.78
N PHE A 229 24.09 -25.00 22.39
CA PHE A 229 22.74 -24.43 22.34
C PHE A 229 22.49 -23.96 20.89
N PHE A 230 21.66 -24.69 20.16
CA PHE A 230 21.14 -24.21 18.89
C PHE A 230 20.19 -23.04 19.14
N GLU A 231 20.53 -21.84 18.66
CA GLU A 231 19.58 -20.74 18.63
C GLU A 231 18.39 -21.13 17.75
N CYS A 232 17.22 -21.19 18.37
CA CYS A 232 15.96 -21.42 17.73
C CYS A 232 15.65 -20.32 16.71
N PRO A 233 15.11 -20.60 15.52
CA PRO A 233 14.60 -19.58 14.61
C PRO A 233 13.57 -18.71 15.32
N THR A 234 13.86 -17.45 15.52
CA THR A 234 13.19 -16.52 16.45
C THR A 234 11.75 -16.11 16.08
N GLU A 235 11.07 -16.79 15.16
CA GLU A 235 9.77 -16.36 14.64
C GLU A 235 8.64 -17.39 14.69
N ASN A 236 8.94 -18.65 15.00
CA ASN A 236 7.89 -19.68 15.19
C ASN A 236 7.45 -19.68 16.66
N PRO A 237 6.21 -19.22 16.98
CA PRO A 237 5.74 -19.14 18.37
C PRO A 237 5.70 -20.52 19.06
N VAL A 238 5.53 -21.59 18.30
CA VAL A 238 5.56 -22.96 18.84
C VAL A 238 6.99 -23.33 19.26
N LEU A 239 7.99 -23.04 18.45
CA LEU A 239 9.38 -23.31 18.79
C LEU A 239 9.86 -22.45 19.97
N LEU A 240 9.43 -21.18 20.02
CA LEU A 240 9.71 -20.31 21.17
C LEU A 240 9.11 -20.86 22.48
N SER A 241 7.87 -21.32 22.44
CA SER A 241 7.21 -21.91 23.61
C SER A 241 7.85 -23.25 24.00
N LEU A 242 8.24 -24.09 23.01
CA LEU A 242 8.96 -25.33 23.25
C LEU A 242 10.31 -25.08 23.94
N ASN A 243 11.06 -24.08 23.49
CA ASN A 243 12.32 -23.70 24.13
C ASN A 243 12.12 -23.17 25.55
N SER A 244 11.16 -22.30 25.75
CA SER A 244 10.87 -21.72 27.07
C SER A 244 10.42 -22.76 28.10
N LYS A 245 9.74 -23.81 27.63
CA LYS A 245 9.27 -24.94 28.46
C LYS A 245 10.32 -26.08 28.56
N GLY A 246 11.51 -25.94 27.91
CA GLY A 246 12.55 -26.98 27.91
C GLY A 246 12.21 -28.25 27.13
N LEU A 247 11.26 -28.16 26.21
CA LEU A 247 10.76 -29.31 25.43
C LEU A 247 11.42 -29.43 24.05
N TYR A 248 12.19 -28.44 23.63
CA TYR A 248 12.88 -28.47 22.34
C TYR A 248 14.20 -29.24 22.41
N LYS A 249 14.48 -30.12 21.44
CA LYS A 249 15.74 -30.88 21.35
C LYS A 249 16.61 -30.39 20.20
N LYS A 250 16.20 -30.66 18.95
CA LYS A 250 17.01 -30.32 17.76
C LYS A 250 16.18 -30.29 16.49
N PRO A 251 16.62 -29.58 15.44
CA PRO A 251 16.00 -29.67 14.12
C PRO A 251 16.37 -31.00 13.44
N LEU A 252 15.42 -31.60 12.75
CA LEU A 252 15.61 -32.80 11.91
C LEU A 252 15.69 -32.46 10.40
N GLY A 253 15.50 -31.16 10.03
CA GLY A 253 15.45 -30.71 8.65
C GLY A 253 14.03 -30.63 8.09
N ASN A 254 13.85 -29.87 6.99
CA ASN A 254 12.57 -29.69 6.29
C ASN A 254 11.38 -29.26 7.18
N GLY A 255 11.62 -28.43 8.18
CA GLY A 255 10.57 -27.95 9.11
C GLY A 255 10.11 -29.01 10.12
N VAL A 256 10.91 -30.07 10.34
CA VAL A 256 10.64 -31.11 11.35
C VAL A 256 11.59 -30.92 12.52
N HIS A 257 11.06 -30.99 13.73
CA HIS A 257 11.81 -30.81 14.98
C HIS A 257 11.60 -31.96 15.93
N ASP A 258 12.71 -32.48 16.49
CA ASP A 258 12.70 -33.43 17.57
C ASP A 258 12.42 -32.69 18.88
N ILE A 259 11.44 -33.16 19.62
CA ILE A 259 10.98 -32.53 20.87
C ILE A 259 10.75 -33.57 21.96
N THR A 260 10.77 -33.11 23.20
CA THR A 260 10.25 -33.90 24.33
C THR A 260 8.73 -33.85 24.27
N CYS A 261 8.09 -35.03 24.41
CA CYS A 261 6.63 -35.07 24.44
C CYS A 261 6.11 -34.35 25.69
N PRO A 262 5.15 -33.40 25.56
CA PRO A 262 4.54 -32.72 26.73
C PRO A 262 3.95 -33.69 27.76
N TRP A 263 3.60 -34.91 27.32
CA TRP A 263 3.01 -35.97 28.15
C TRP A 263 3.98 -37.14 28.37
N VAL A 264 5.29 -36.86 28.40
CA VAL A 264 6.33 -37.87 28.59
C VAL A 264 6.14 -38.70 29.88
N ASN A 265 5.58 -38.10 30.91
CA ASN A 265 5.28 -38.74 32.18
C ASN A 265 4.22 -39.87 32.08
N GLU A 266 3.44 -39.90 30.99
CA GLU A 266 2.44 -40.93 30.72
C GLU A 266 3.02 -42.04 29.82
N HIS A 267 4.26 -41.90 29.32
CA HIS A 267 4.91 -42.90 28.51
C HIS A 267 5.40 -44.09 29.38
N THR A 268 5.41 -45.29 28.81
CA THR A 268 6.02 -46.45 29.44
C THR A 268 7.49 -46.16 29.69
N ASP A 269 7.95 -46.36 30.91
CA ASP A 269 9.32 -46.08 31.37
C ASP A 269 9.76 -44.59 31.19
N GLN A 270 8.81 -43.67 31.05
CA GLN A 270 9.06 -42.25 30.75
C GLN A 270 9.95 -42.06 29.53
N ALA A 271 9.85 -42.93 28.55
CA ALA A 271 10.68 -42.87 27.33
C ALA A 271 10.46 -41.57 26.57
N ASP A 272 11.53 -40.81 26.39
CA ASP A 272 11.55 -39.52 25.72
C ASP A 272 12.21 -39.59 24.34
N GLY A 273 11.58 -40.38 23.45
CA GLY A 273 12.04 -40.49 22.07
C GLY A 273 10.86 -40.59 21.10
N GLY A 274 11.08 -40.37 19.81
CA GLY A 274 10.03 -40.55 18.79
C GLY A 274 8.87 -39.56 18.85
N THR A 275 9.13 -38.30 19.30
CA THR A 275 8.15 -37.23 19.26
C THR A 275 8.64 -36.08 18.38
N ALA A 276 7.83 -35.65 17.42
CA ALA A 276 8.18 -34.63 16.48
C ALA A 276 7.10 -33.57 16.36
N TYR A 277 7.53 -32.30 16.21
CA TYR A 277 6.72 -31.18 15.76
C TYR A 277 7.08 -30.89 14.30
N PHE A 278 6.06 -30.63 13.49
CA PHE A 278 6.16 -30.25 12.09
C PHE A 278 5.70 -28.81 11.94
N GLU A 279 6.55 -27.97 11.36
CA GLU A 279 6.16 -26.58 11.09
C GLU A 279 4.98 -26.50 10.14
N PRO A 280 4.16 -25.43 10.23
CA PRO A 280 3.07 -25.21 9.29
C PRO A 280 3.51 -25.20 7.82
N ASP A 281 2.72 -25.85 6.97
CA ASP A 281 2.87 -25.87 5.52
C ASP A 281 1.54 -25.55 4.82
N ASP A 282 1.50 -25.60 3.48
CA ASP A 282 0.29 -25.28 2.71
C ASP A 282 -0.86 -26.28 2.94
N ASN A 283 -0.56 -27.51 3.34
CA ASN A 283 -1.53 -28.57 3.62
C ASN A 283 -1.90 -28.64 5.11
N HIS A 284 -0.99 -28.15 5.97
CA HIS A 284 -1.12 -28.19 7.43
C HIS A 284 -0.86 -26.79 8.01
N PRO A 285 -1.79 -25.83 7.88
CA PRO A 285 -1.57 -24.41 8.17
C PRO A 285 -1.23 -24.10 9.64
N ILE A 286 -1.53 -25.00 10.57
CA ILE A 286 -1.18 -24.86 11.99
C ILE A 286 -0.07 -25.81 12.42
N GLY A 287 0.59 -26.48 11.44
CA GLY A 287 1.63 -27.48 11.68
C GLY A 287 1.10 -28.86 12.05
N GLY A 288 2.01 -29.74 12.48
CA GLY A 288 1.73 -31.12 12.87
C GLY A 288 2.40 -31.50 14.19
N PHE A 289 1.81 -32.42 14.91
CA PHE A 289 2.39 -33.06 16.08
C PHE A 289 2.20 -34.55 15.96
N ASN A 290 3.26 -35.31 16.21
CA ASN A 290 3.22 -36.76 16.23
C ASN A 290 4.12 -37.32 17.34
N CYS A 291 3.55 -38.22 18.14
CA CYS A 291 4.27 -38.98 19.13
C CYS A 291 3.98 -40.47 18.88
N PHE A 292 5.02 -41.32 18.79
CA PHE A 292 4.89 -42.72 18.49
C PHE A 292 4.54 -43.59 19.69
N HIS A 293 4.38 -43.03 20.88
CA HIS A 293 4.01 -43.77 22.09
C HIS A 293 2.50 -44.04 22.13
N ALA A 294 2.12 -45.26 22.57
CA ALA A 294 0.74 -45.73 22.55
C ALA A 294 -0.25 -44.82 23.30
N HIS A 295 0.19 -44.19 24.41
CA HIS A 295 -0.61 -43.26 25.20
C HIS A 295 -0.91 -41.92 24.51
N CYS A 296 -0.18 -41.61 23.41
CA CYS A 296 -0.34 -40.37 22.67
C CYS A 296 -1.01 -40.51 21.30
N THR A 297 -1.54 -41.70 20.97
CA THR A 297 -2.09 -42.03 19.63
C THR A 297 -3.23 -41.07 19.22
N ASP A 298 -4.05 -40.65 20.16
CA ASP A 298 -5.21 -39.78 19.91
C ASP A 298 -4.88 -38.29 20.03
N ARG A 299 -3.69 -37.93 20.48
CA ARG A 299 -3.26 -36.55 20.67
C ARG A 299 -2.77 -35.95 19.34
N LYS A 300 -3.39 -34.86 18.95
CA LYS A 300 -3.14 -34.16 17.70
C LYS A 300 -2.60 -32.74 17.93
N ILE A 301 -2.29 -32.05 16.86
CA ILE A 301 -1.72 -30.71 16.90
C ILE A 301 -2.53 -29.71 17.73
N ARG A 302 -3.86 -29.84 17.83
CA ARG A 302 -4.69 -28.90 18.61
C ARG A 302 -4.44 -29.01 20.10
N GLU A 303 -4.42 -30.22 20.65
CA GLU A 303 -4.12 -30.46 22.07
C GLU A 303 -2.69 -30.08 22.41
N PHE A 304 -1.77 -30.24 21.42
CA PHE A 304 -0.39 -29.83 21.56
C PHE A 304 -0.26 -28.29 21.64
N LEU A 305 -0.98 -27.54 20.78
CA LEU A 305 -1.01 -26.09 20.83
C LEU A 305 -1.69 -25.57 22.10
N GLU A 306 -2.73 -26.22 22.56
CA GLU A 306 -3.41 -25.90 23.83
C GLU A 306 -2.46 -26.08 25.03
N TYR A 307 -1.69 -27.17 25.09
CA TYR A 307 -0.65 -27.36 26.10
C TYR A 307 0.41 -26.25 26.07
N LEU A 308 0.76 -25.78 24.91
CA LEU A 308 1.72 -24.68 24.72
C LEU A 308 1.09 -23.29 24.96
N GLU A 309 -0.20 -23.20 25.23
CA GLU A 309 -0.97 -21.94 25.40
C GLU A 309 -0.95 -21.06 24.16
N ILE A 310 -0.95 -21.68 22.97
CA ILE A 310 -0.89 -21.00 21.67
C ILE A 310 -2.23 -21.18 20.95
N GLU A 311 -2.90 -20.07 20.63
CA GLU A 311 -4.06 -20.11 19.75
C GLU A 311 -3.66 -20.58 18.34
N ALA A 312 -4.45 -21.46 17.72
CA ALA A 312 -4.17 -22.05 16.41
C ALA A 312 -3.89 -20.98 15.31
N LYS A 313 -4.56 -19.81 15.37
CA LYS A 313 -4.30 -18.69 14.45
C LYS A 313 -2.89 -18.08 14.59
N ASN A 314 -2.29 -18.18 15.78
CA ASN A 314 -0.94 -17.66 16.07
C ASN A 314 0.17 -18.67 15.76
N ALA A 315 -0.18 -19.96 15.57
CA ALA A 315 0.76 -21.00 15.16
C ALA A 315 1.04 -21.00 13.65
N SER A 316 0.20 -20.31 12.86
CA SER A 316 0.39 -20.22 11.41
C SER A 316 1.62 -19.36 11.06
N MET A 317 2.63 -19.99 10.46
CA MET A 317 3.80 -19.27 9.94
C MET A 317 3.49 -18.53 8.65
N LYS A 318 4.14 -17.37 8.46
CA LYS A 318 4.11 -16.68 7.18
C LYS A 318 4.69 -17.56 6.08
N ALA A 319 3.99 -17.66 4.96
CA ALA A 319 4.49 -18.38 3.79
C ALA A 319 5.81 -17.78 3.30
N THR A 320 6.78 -18.63 2.94
CA THR A 320 8.05 -18.17 2.35
C THR A 320 7.95 -18.10 0.83
N ILE A 321 8.31 -16.96 0.26
CA ILE A 321 8.40 -16.74 -1.19
C ILE A 321 9.87 -16.66 -1.60
N LYS A 322 10.37 -17.69 -2.30
CA LYS A 322 11.73 -17.73 -2.84
C LYS A 322 11.80 -17.02 -4.19
N CYS A 323 12.61 -15.95 -4.28
CA CYS A 323 12.79 -15.18 -5.50
C CYS A 323 13.88 -15.80 -6.39
N ILE A 324 13.46 -16.67 -7.31
CA ILE A 324 14.34 -17.37 -8.27
C ILE A 324 14.38 -16.56 -9.57
N ALA A 325 15.57 -16.30 -10.09
CA ALA A 325 15.74 -15.59 -11.36
C ALA A 325 15.14 -16.40 -12.52
N GLY A 326 14.37 -15.75 -13.39
CA GLY A 326 13.65 -16.39 -14.50
C GLY A 326 12.22 -16.84 -14.16
N GLU A 327 11.82 -16.93 -12.89
CA GLU A 327 10.51 -17.43 -12.46
C GLU A 327 9.55 -16.32 -11.96
N ILE A 328 9.67 -15.13 -12.52
CA ILE A 328 8.90 -13.97 -12.07
C ILE A 328 7.38 -14.22 -12.08
N HIS A 329 6.87 -15.00 -13.03
CA HIS A 329 5.46 -15.35 -13.15
C HIS A 329 4.98 -16.17 -11.94
N ARG A 330 5.77 -17.19 -11.51
CA ARG A 330 5.45 -18.00 -10.33
C ARG A 330 5.54 -17.21 -9.04
N ILE A 331 6.51 -16.31 -8.94
CA ILE A 331 6.70 -15.42 -7.79
C ILE A 331 5.51 -14.47 -7.66
N SER A 332 5.05 -13.89 -8.78
CA SER A 332 3.89 -13.00 -8.78
C SER A 332 2.58 -13.72 -8.47
N ASP A 333 2.38 -14.92 -9.01
CA ASP A 333 1.23 -15.79 -8.70
C ASP A 333 1.19 -16.16 -7.21
N ARG A 334 2.34 -16.52 -6.64
CA ARG A 334 2.46 -16.81 -5.21
C ARG A 334 2.24 -15.58 -4.34
N ALA A 335 2.70 -14.42 -4.77
CA ALA A 335 2.49 -13.14 -4.07
C ALA A 335 1.00 -12.79 -4.01
N GLU A 336 0.26 -12.92 -5.12
CA GLU A 336 -1.19 -12.73 -5.13
C GLU A 336 -1.90 -13.74 -4.23
N HIS A 337 -1.53 -15.02 -4.31
CA HIS A 337 -2.13 -16.07 -3.50
C HIS A 337 -1.96 -15.83 -1.98
N VAL A 338 -0.78 -15.39 -1.57
CA VAL A 338 -0.50 -15.08 -0.16
C VAL A 338 -1.28 -13.84 0.29
N LEU A 339 -1.39 -12.82 -0.58
CA LEU A 339 -2.20 -11.64 -0.31
C LEU A 339 -3.68 -11.99 -0.16
N ALA A 340 -4.20 -12.87 -1.01
CA ALA A 340 -5.60 -13.33 -0.98
C ALA A 340 -5.95 -14.14 0.28
N LYS A 341 -4.95 -14.83 0.88
CA LYS A 341 -5.14 -15.51 2.17
C LYS A 341 -5.24 -14.56 3.36
N GLN A 342 -4.80 -13.31 3.21
CA GLN A 342 -5.01 -12.28 4.22
C GLN A 342 -6.42 -11.72 4.09
N SER A 343 -7.15 -11.68 5.21
CA SER A 343 -8.45 -11.03 5.25
C SER A 343 -8.32 -9.53 4.91
N GLY A 344 -9.25 -9.01 4.11
CA GLY A 344 -9.34 -7.58 3.82
C GLY A 344 -8.81 -7.14 2.46
N PHE A 345 -8.30 -8.07 1.64
CA PHE A 345 -7.90 -7.78 0.25
C PHE A 345 -8.87 -8.42 -0.74
N TYR A 346 -9.33 -7.62 -1.68
CA TYR A 346 -10.32 -8.01 -2.69
C TYR A 346 -9.93 -7.45 -4.06
N GLN A 347 -10.58 -7.93 -5.11
CA GLN A 347 -10.52 -7.32 -6.44
C GLN A 347 -11.83 -6.62 -6.77
N ARG A 348 -11.77 -5.41 -7.36
CA ARG A 348 -12.94 -4.67 -7.86
C ARG A 348 -12.54 -3.78 -9.02
N GLY A 349 -13.27 -3.85 -10.12
CA GLY A 349 -13.05 -3.00 -11.29
C GLY A 349 -11.63 -3.10 -11.90
N GLY A 350 -10.95 -4.24 -11.72
CA GLY A 350 -9.56 -4.44 -12.17
C GLY A 350 -8.49 -3.91 -11.21
N PHE A 351 -8.86 -3.57 -9.97
CA PHE A 351 -7.93 -3.11 -8.93
C PHE A 351 -7.91 -4.05 -7.73
N ILE A 352 -6.80 -4.03 -7.01
CA ILE A 352 -6.74 -4.55 -5.65
C ILE A 352 -7.32 -3.49 -4.73
N VAL A 353 -8.32 -3.89 -3.95
CA VAL A 353 -9.05 -2.99 -3.04
C VAL A 353 -9.04 -3.51 -1.61
N THR A 354 -9.20 -2.58 -0.69
CA THR A 354 -9.40 -2.84 0.75
C THR A 354 -10.64 -2.11 1.23
N ILE A 355 -11.20 -2.56 2.35
CA ILE A 355 -12.28 -1.86 3.03
C ILE A 355 -11.63 -0.91 4.04
N SER A 356 -11.97 0.36 3.95
CA SER A 356 -11.42 1.44 4.77
C SER A 356 -12.52 2.22 5.47
N ASN A 357 -12.16 2.82 6.61
CA ASN A 357 -13.04 3.71 7.36
C ASN A 357 -12.52 5.14 7.22
N ASP A 358 -13.38 6.08 6.86
CA ASP A 358 -13.05 7.50 6.83
C ASP A 358 -12.91 8.02 8.28
N PRO A 359 -11.79 8.64 8.65
CA PRO A 359 -11.55 9.07 10.02
C PRO A 359 -12.46 10.22 10.48
N ILE A 360 -13.02 11.01 9.54
CA ILE A 360 -13.86 12.18 9.80
C ILE A 360 -15.33 11.77 9.81
N THR A 361 -15.81 11.22 8.69
CA THR A 361 -17.22 10.82 8.53
C THR A 361 -17.52 9.48 9.18
N ARG A 362 -16.49 8.67 9.41
CA ARG A 362 -16.56 7.25 9.86
C ARG A 362 -17.32 6.37 8.88
N ASP A 363 -17.49 6.82 7.64
CA ASP A 363 -18.07 6.01 6.59
C ASP A 363 -17.13 4.87 6.19
N ILE A 364 -17.70 3.71 5.93
CA ILE A 364 -16.95 2.56 5.45
C ILE A 364 -17.08 2.52 3.95
N PHE A 365 -15.96 2.48 3.25
CA PHE A 365 -15.91 2.52 1.81
C PHE A 365 -14.80 1.62 1.24
N VAL A 366 -14.92 1.30 -0.03
CA VAL A 366 -13.90 0.55 -0.77
C VAL A 366 -12.82 1.51 -1.25
N LYS A 367 -11.55 1.17 -0.98
CA LYS A 367 -10.37 1.97 -1.35
C LYS A 367 -9.40 1.16 -2.19
N ASN A 368 -8.95 1.73 -3.32
CA ASN A 368 -7.86 1.15 -4.09
C ASN A 368 -6.55 1.18 -3.29
N ILE A 369 -5.81 0.08 -3.31
CA ILE A 369 -4.49 0.03 -2.69
C ILE A 369 -3.49 0.83 -3.53
N SER A 370 -2.53 1.48 -2.90
CA SER A 370 -1.39 2.10 -3.60
C SER A 370 -0.20 1.13 -3.69
N LYS A 371 0.71 1.33 -4.65
CA LYS A 371 1.93 0.49 -4.78
C LYS A 371 2.75 0.42 -3.48
N PRO A 372 2.99 1.51 -2.74
CA PRO A 372 3.67 1.44 -1.44
C PRO A 372 2.90 0.63 -0.39
N ALA A 373 1.57 0.77 -0.35
CA ALA A 373 0.73 -0.01 0.56
C ALA A 373 0.73 -1.50 0.20
N LEU A 374 0.70 -1.83 -1.10
CA LEU A 374 0.82 -3.21 -1.58
C LEU A 374 2.18 -3.82 -1.22
N LEU A 375 3.29 -3.06 -1.39
CA LEU A 375 4.62 -3.51 -0.95
C LEU A 375 4.63 -3.86 0.54
N SER A 376 4.10 -2.97 1.37
CA SER A 376 4.00 -3.19 2.83
C SER A 376 3.15 -4.41 3.17
N SER A 377 2.00 -4.56 2.50
CA SER A 377 1.10 -5.70 2.71
C SER A 377 1.74 -7.03 2.31
N LEU A 378 2.44 -7.08 1.17
CA LEU A 378 3.17 -8.27 0.72
C LEU A 378 4.34 -8.61 1.65
N SER A 379 5.03 -7.62 2.21
CA SER A 379 6.07 -7.81 3.22
C SER A 379 5.49 -8.35 4.54
N ALA A 380 4.30 -7.90 4.91
CA ALA A 380 3.58 -8.41 6.09
C ALA A 380 3.02 -9.82 5.86
N ALA A 381 2.63 -10.16 4.62
CA ALA A 381 1.96 -11.42 4.26
C ALA A 381 2.91 -12.61 4.17
N ALA A 382 4.16 -12.42 3.79
CA ALA A 382 5.10 -13.49 3.52
C ALA A 382 6.53 -13.12 3.91
N LEU A 383 7.35 -14.16 4.09
CA LEU A 383 8.81 -14.03 4.18
C LEU A 383 9.38 -14.10 2.77
N TRP A 384 10.16 -13.10 2.39
CA TRP A 384 10.75 -13.02 1.07
C TRP A 384 12.22 -13.37 1.13
N GLU A 385 12.65 -14.34 0.31
CA GLU A 385 14.02 -14.83 0.30
C GLU A 385 14.61 -14.83 -1.09
N ARG A 386 15.92 -14.61 -1.18
CA ARG A 386 16.71 -14.77 -2.38
C ARG A 386 17.98 -15.52 -2.08
N TYR A 387 18.34 -16.49 -2.93
CA TYR A 387 19.60 -17.16 -2.85
C TYR A 387 20.77 -16.21 -3.13
N ASP A 388 21.68 -16.09 -2.20
CA ASP A 388 22.91 -15.31 -2.35
C ASP A 388 24.10 -16.24 -2.58
N LYS A 389 24.63 -16.21 -3.81
CA LYS A 389 25.79 -17.02 -4.22
C LYS A 389 27.05 -16.78 -3.40
N ARG A 390 27.17 -15.60 -2.74
CA ARG A 390 28.37 -15.26 -1.96
C ARG A 390 28.38 -15.93 -0.60
N SER A 391 27.23 -15.98 0.02
CA SER A 391 27.04 -16.59 1.34
C SER A 391 26.58 -18.05 1.27
N ASP A 392 26.32 -18.55 0.04
CA ASP A 392 25.80 -19.91 -0.23
C ASP A 392 24.54 -20.25 0.58
N ARG A 393 23.65 -19.26 0.76
CA ARG A 393 22.41 -19.41 1.53
C ARG A 393 21.30 -18.49 1.02
N CYS A 394 20.06 -18.81 1.38
CA CYS A 394 18.94 -17.91 1.23
C CYS A 394 19.05 -16.74 2.24
N VAL A 395 18.88 -15.51 1.76
CA VAL A 395 18.88 -14.31 2.57
C VAL A 395 17.52 -13.62 2.46
N ARG A 396 17.05 -13.06 3.55
CA ARG A 396 15.82 -12.26 3.57
C ARG A 396 15.98 -10.99 2.75
N ILE A 397 14.93 -10.65 2.05
CA ILE A 397 14.82 -9.42 1.25
C ILE A 397 13.40 -8.84 1.42
N ASP A 398 13.22 -7.58 1.10
CA ASP A 398 11.89 -7.02 0.89
C ASP A 398 11.27 -7.55 -0.42
N PRO A 399 9.93 -7.50 -0.57
CA PRO A 399 9.28 -7.84 -1.83
C PRO A 399 9.92 -7.07 -2.99
N PRO A 400 10.39 -7.75 -4.05
CA PRO A 400 11.03 -7.04 -5.17
C PRO A 400 10.04 -6.10 -5.86
N GLN A 401 10.42 -4.85 -6.08
CA GLN A 401 9.57 -3.83 -6.71
C GLN A 401 8.98 -4.29 -8.05
N LYS A 402 9.71 -5.13 -8.79
CA LYS A 402 9.24 -5.70 -10.05
C LYS A 402 8.03 -6.62 -9.84
N VAL A 403 8.02 -7.43 -8.77
CA VAL A 403 6.88 -8.29 -8.41
C VAL A 403 5.69 -7.43 -7.99
N VAL A 404 5.92 -6.42 -7.13
CA VAL A 404 4.88 -5.48 -6.70
C VAL A 404 4.21 -4.81 -7.90
N ASN A 405 5.00 -4.35 -8.88
CA ASN A 405 4.47 -3.74 -10.10
C ASN A 405 3.64 -4.72 -10.93
N ILE A 406 4.09 -5.97 -11.09
CA ILE A 406 3.36 -6.99 -11.86
C ILE A 406 2.04 -7.33 -11.18
N VAL A 407 2.02 -7.52 -9.86
CA VAL A 407 0.80 -7.82 -9.10
C VAL A 407 -0.16 -6.62 -9.11
N PHE A 408 0.37 -5.40 -8.96
CA PHE A 408 -0.44 -4.17 -8.97
C PHE A 408 -1.07 -3.89 -10.34
N ASP A 409 -0.31 -4.06 -11.42
CA ASP A 409 -0.74 -3.77 -12.79
C ASP A 409 -1.30 -5.01 -13.52
N ALA A 410 -1.59 -6.10 -12.77
CA ALA A 410 -2.16 -7.32 -13.35
C ALA A 410 -3.47 -7.04 -14.08
N PRO A 411 -3.68 -7.62 -15.28
CA PRO A 411 -4.93 -7.41 -16.04
C PRO A 411 -6.12 -8.11 -15.40
N SER A 412 -5.88 -9.14 -14.60
CA SER A 412 -6.88 -9.91 -13.85
C SER A 412 -6.22 -10.57 -12.64
N PHE A 413 -7.01 -10.86 -11.62
CA PHE A 413 -6.58 -11.52 -10.39
C PHE A 413 -7.18 -12.92 -10.32
N LYS A 414 -6.36 -13.90 -9.97
CA LYS A 414 -6.73 -15.32 -9.93
C LYS A 414 -7.25 -15.75 -8.55
N TYR A 415 -6.66 -15.21 -7.51
CA TYR A 415 -6.90 -15.66 -6.13
C TYR A 415 -7.66 -14.64 -5.29
N LEU A 416 -7.55 -13.35 -5.59
CA LEU A 416 -8.26 -12.31 -4.86
C LEU A 416 -9.77 -12.44 -5.05
N PRO A 417 -10.57 -12.51 -3.97
CA PRO A 417 -12.02 -12.61 -4.07
C PRO A 417 -12.62 -11.33 -4.66
N ALA A 418 -13.63 -11.47 -5.50
CA ALA A 418 -14.32 -10.34 -6.12
C ALA A 418 -15.21 -9.60 -5.10
N LEU A 419 -15.10 -8.27 -5.03
CA LEU A 419 -15.93 -7.43 -4.18
C LEU A 419 -16.95 -6.66 -5.00
N ASN A 420 -18.23 -7.08 -4.95
CA ASN A 420 -19.31 -6.43 -5.68
C ASN A 420 -19.86 -5.19 -4.96
N GLY A 421 -19.75 -5.12 -3.63
CA GLY A 421 -20.20 -3.96 -2.86
C GLY A 421 -20.13 -4.18 -1.36
N LEU A 422 -20.52 -3.11 -0.63
CA LEU A 422 -20.67 -3.13 0.82
C LEU A 422 -22.16 -3.15 1.14
N VAL A 423 -22.56 -3.92 2.15
CA VAL A 423 -23.95 -3.99 2.63
C VAL A 423 -23.98 -3.72 4.15
N HIS A 424 -24.97 -2.93 4.59
CA HIS A 424 -25.07 -2.46 5.96
C HIS A 424 -26.25 -3.10 6.75
N GLN A 425 -26.80 -4.17 6.21
CA GLN A 425 -27.91 -4.97 6.78
C GLN A 425 -27.96 -6.36 6.14
N PRO A 426 -28.73 -7.30 6.70
CA PRO A 426 -29.08 -8.55 6.04
C PRO A 426 -29.69 -8.32 4.65
N TYR A 427 -29.44 -9.24 3.71
CA TYR A 427 -29.90 -9.11 2.33
C TYR A 427 -30.24 -10.48 1.72
N PHE A 428 -31.01 -10.48 0.64
CA PHE A 428 -31.39 -11.70 -0.06
C PHE A 428 -30.32 -12.07 -1.12
N ARG A 429 -29.91 -13.34 -1.12
CA ARG A 429 -29.11 -13.94 -2.17
C ARG A 429 -29.96 -14.23 -3.42
N PRO A 430 -29.34 -14.57 -4.57
CA PRO A 430 -30.09 -14.93 -5.79
C PRO A 430 -31.01 -16.14 -5.62
N ASP A 431 -30.69 -17.07 -4.73
CA ASP A 431 -31.53 -18.23 -4.37
C ASP A 431 -32.68 -17.87 -3.41
N ARG A 432 -32.83 -16.59 -3.06
CA ARG A 432 -33.80 -16.02 -2.12
C ARG A 432 -33.58 -16.38 -0.64
N SER A 433 -32.48 -17.04 -0.32
CA SER A 433 -32.05 -17.16 1.08
C SER A 433 -31.62 -15.78 1.61
N ILE A 434 -31.75 -15.59 2.92
CA ILE A 434 -31.29 -14.35 3.55
C ILE A 434 -29.88 -14.55 4.13
N LYS A 435 -28.97 -13.66 3.80
CA LYS A 435 -27.65 -13.59 4.45
C LYS A 435 -27.74 -12.65 5.64
N SER A 436 -27.78 -13.21 6.85
CA SER A 436 -27.93 -12.46 8.09
C SER A 436 -26.60 -12.24 8.84
N GLU A 437 -25.52 -12.91 8.44
CA GLU A 437 -24.23 -12.76 9.08
C GLU A 437 -23.38 -11.68 8.37
N ALA A 438 -22.63 -10.93 9.15
CA ALA A 438 -21.65 -9.98 8.65
C ALA A 438 -20.44 -10.66 7.99
N GLY A 439 -19.60 -9.89 7.32
CA GLY A 439 -18.39 -10.38 6.64
C GLY A 439 -18.59 -10.67 5.16
N TYR A 440 -17.57 -11.28 4.55
CA TYR A 440 -17.55 -11.56 3.11
C TYR A 440 -18.44 -12.76 2.77
N ASP A 441 -19.26 -12.59 1.74
CA ASP A 441 -20.09 -13.64 1.17
C ASP A 441 -19.56 -14.02 -0.22
N GLY A 442 -18.99 -15.22 -0.34
CA GLY A 442 -18.41 -15.73 -1.58
C GLY A 442 -19.43 -15.95 -2.71
N ASP A 443 -20.70 -16.19 -2.38
CA ASP A 443 -21.75 -16.45 -3.38
C ASP A 443 -22.18 -15.17 -4.10
N THR A 444 -22.14 -14.04 -3.41
CA THR A 444 -22.59 -12.75 -3.95
C THR A 444 -21.46 -11.75 -4.19
N GLY A 445 -20.30 -11.97 -3.57
CA GLY A 445 -19.21 -11.01 -3.59
C GLY A 445 -19.49 -9.73 -2.79
N PHE A 446 -20.50 -9.72 -1.90
CA PHE A 446 -20.74 -8.61 -0.99
C PHE A 446 -19.98 -8.78 0.33
N PHE A 447 -19.69 -7.66 0.97
CA PHE A 447 -19.15 -7.64 2.32
C PHE A 447 -20.13 -6.97 3.28
N GLY A 448 -20.63 -7.72 4.26
CA GLY A 448 -21.53 -7.24 5.30
C GLY A 448 -20.80 -6.45 6.37
N VAL A 449 -21.17 -5.17 6.53
CA VAL A 449 -20.62 -4.25 7.51
C VAL A 449 -21.75 -3.87 8.49
N PHE A 450 -22.20 -4.81 9.29
CA PHE A 450 -23.27 -4.62 10.26
C PHE A 450 -23.11 -5.58 11.46
N ASP A 451 -23.74 -5.24 12.57
CA ASP A 451 -23.88 -6.15 13.71
C ASP A 451 -25.18 -6.95 13.55
N THR A 452 -25.06 -8.25 13.40
CA THR A 452 -26.16 -9.19 13.21
C THR A 452 -27.20 -9.10 14.35
N ASN A 453 -26.78 -8.81 15.58
CA ASN A 453 -27.66 -8.75 16.74
C ASN A 453 -28.67 -7.60 16.71
N HIS A 454 -28.48 -6.62 15.83
CA HIS A 454 -29.41 -5.51 15.68
C HIS A 454 -30.61 -5.84 14.78
N PHE A 455 -30.60 -6.99 14.10
CA PHE A 455 -31.63 -7.36 13.12
C PHE A 455 -32.37 -8.61 13.57
N ASP A 456 -33.67 -8.47 13.77
CA ASP A 456 -34.57 -9.58 14.12
C ASP A 456 -35.57 -9.80 12.96
N ILE A 457 -35.32 -10.84 12.17
CA ILE A 457 -36.12 -11.15 10.99
C ILE A 457 -36.67 -12.54 11.14
N PRO A 458 -38.01 -12.72 11.16
CA PRO A 458 -38.65 -14.03 11.27
C PRO A 458 -38.26 -14.93 10.08
N GLU A 459 -37.92 -16.19 10.33
CA GLU A 459 -37.58 -17.16 9.25
C GLU A 459 -38.76 -17.41 8.29
N CYS A 460 -39.97 -17.43 8.80
CA CYS A 460 -41.20 -17.71 8.04
C CYS A 460 -42.30 -16.70 8.42
N PRO A 461 -42.21 -15.43 7.99
CA PRO A 461 -43.21 -14.42 8.34
C PRO A 461 -44.53 -14.69 7.66
N SER A 462 -45.60 -14.50 8.43
CA SER A 462 -46.96 -14.55 7.93
C SER A 462 -47.42 -13.24 7.26
N LYS A 463 -48.57 -13.24 6.65
CA LYS A 463 -49.20 -12.02 6.12
C LYS A 463 -49.46 -11.01 7.26
N ALA A 464 -49.89 -11.46 8.44
CA ALA A 464 -50.12 -10.59 9.60
C ALA A 464 -48.81 -9.92 10.07
N ASP A 465 -47.69 -10.63 10.04
CA ASP A 465 -46.37 -10.06 10.37
C ASP A 465 -45.97 -8.98 9.37
N ALA A 466 -46.26 -9.21 8.07
CA ALA A 466 -45.98 -8.23 7.03
C ALA A 466 -46.90 -6.97 7.19
N GLU A 467 -48.17 -7.13 7.51
CA GLU A 467 -49.12 -6.02 7.72
C GLU A 467 -48.71 -5.20 8.96
N LYS A 468 -48.28 -5.86 10.05
CA LYS A 468 -47.76 -5.20 11.23
C LYS A 468 -46.47 -4.41 10.90
N SER A 469 -45.56 -5.02 10.17
CA SER A 469 -44.31 -4.39 9.73
C SER A 469 -44.57 -3.19 8.81
N LEU A 470 -45.57 -3.30 7.91
CA LEU A 470 -45.96 -2.19 7.03
C LEU A 470 -46.52 -1.01 7.85
N SER A 471 -47.34 -1.27 8.87
CA SER A 471 -47.86 -0.22 9.75
C SER A 471 -46.77 0.54 10.44
N VAL A 472 -45.70 -0.15 10.89
CA VAL A 472 -44.53 0.48 11.53
C VAL A 472 -43.82 1.42 10.55
N ILE A 473 -43.64 1.02 9.28
CA ILE A 473 -43.00 1.88 8.25
C ILE A 473 -43.91 3.03 7.86
N GLU A 474 -45.25 2.80 7.73
CA GLU A 474 -46.22 3.84 7.41
C GLU A 474 -46.29 4.95 8.45
N GLU A 475 -46.07 4.61 9.73
CA GLU A 475 -46.02 5.59 10.82
C GLU A 475 -44.86 6.59 10.66
N LEU A 476 -43.70 6.15 10.14
CA LEU A 476 -42.60 7.04 9.81
C LEU A 476 -42.95 8.09 8.74
N LEU A 477 -43.89 7.78 7.89
CA LEU A 477 -44.35 8.65 6.79
C LEU A 477 -45.57 9.50 7.16
N ALA A 478 -46.14 9.36 8.36
CA ALA A 478 -47.42 9.94 8.73
C ALA A 478 -47.42 11.49 8.72
N GLU A 479 -46.27 12.11 9.02
CA GLU A 479 -46.17 13.59 9.08
C GLU A 479 -45.68 14.25 7.78
N PHE A 480 -45.33 13.46 6.77
CA PHE A 480 -44.98 14.00 5.46
C PHE A 480 -46.26 14.40 4.67
N SER A 481 -46.26 15.60 4.12
CA SER A 481 -47.36 16.11 3.33
C SER A 481 -47.27 15.64 1.88
N PHE A 482 -47.62 14.39 1.60
CA PHE A 482 -47.70 13.88 0.23
C PHE A 482 -48.83 14.55 -0.54
N ALA A 483 -48.56 14.91 -1.81
CA ALA A 483 -49.57 15.52 -2.67
C ALA A 483 -50.77 14.59 -2.96
N LYS A 484 -50.47 13.28 -3.12
CA LYS A 484 -51.45 12.22 -3.40
C LYS A 484 -51.06 10.94 -2.63
N GLN A 485 -52.01 10.02 -2.52
CA GLN A 485 -51.78 8.70 -1.92
C GLN A 485 -50.73 7.89 -2.70
N ASN A 486 -50.64 8.05 -4.02
CA ASN A 486 -49.62 7.40 -4.83
C ASN A 486 -48.20 7.91 -4.49
N ASP A 487 -48.02 9.13 -4.05
CA ASP A 487 -46.73 9.67 -3.63
C ASP A 487 -46.29 9.02 -2.31
N LYS A 488 -47.24 8.75 -1.38
CA LYS A 488 -46.95 7.96 -0.17
C LYS A 488 -46.54 6.53 -0.52
N ALA A 489 -47.24 5.90 -1.45
CA ALA A 489 -46.92 4.54 -1.92
C ALA A 489 -45.51 4.52 -2.61
N ALA A 490 -45.17 5.56 -3.38
CA ALA A 490 -43.86 5.72 -3.99
C ALA A 490 -42.75 5.87 -2.92
N ALA A 491 -43.02 6.60 -1.83
CA ALA A 491 -42.07 6.73 -0.73
C ALA A 491 -41.87 5.39 0.01
N LEU A 492 -42.94 4.63 0.24
CA LEU A 492 -42.85 3.26 0.78
C LEU A 492 -42.03 2.34 -0.14
N SER A 493 -42.28 2.42 -1.46
CA SER A 493 -41.47 1.67 -2.45
C SER A 493 -40.00 2.05 -2.40
N ALA A 494 -39.66 3.34 -2.21
CA ALA A 494 -38.29 3.80 -2.05
C ALA A 494 -37.63 3.22 -0.80
N ILE A 495 -38.35 3.18 0.32
CA ILE A 495 -37.85 2.59 1.58
C ILE A 495 -37.58 1.09 1.41
N LEU A 496 -38.54 0.34 0.85
CA LEU A 496 -38.36 -1.10 0.60
C LEU A 496 -37.20 -1.36 -0.39
N THR A 497 -37.12 -0.54 -1.46
CA THR A 497 -36.00 -0.63 -2.40
C THR A 497 -34.67 -0.35 -1.74
N ALA A 498 -34.57 0.64 -0.85
CA ALA A 498 -33.38 0.96 -0.09
C ALA A 498 -32.93 -0.24 0.77
N ALA A 499 -33.86 -0.89 1.46
CA ALA A 499 -33.57 -2.05 2.29
C ALA A 499 -33.02 -3.26 1.52
N ILE A 500 -33.51 -3.49 0.28
CA ILE A 500 -33.13 -4.66 -0.54
C ILE A 500 -32.26 -4.31 -1.75
N ARG A 501 -31.76 -3.09 -1.85
CA ARG A 501 -31.01 -2.65 -3.06
C ARG A 501 -29.84 -3.57 -3.46
N PRO A 502 -29.07 -4.15 -2.53
CA PRO A 502 -28.05 -5.13 -2.88
C PRO A 502 -28.60 -6.39 -3.55
N SER A 503 -29.83 -6.76 -3.25
CA SER A 503 -30.49 -8.01 -3.69
C SER A 503 -31.13 -7.93 -5.08
N ILE A 504 -31.31 -6.73 -5.63
CA ILE A 504 -31.98 -6.51 -6.93
C ILE A 504 -30.99 -5.95 -7.96
N ILE A 505 -31.08 -6.46 -9.19
CA ILE A 505 -30.16 -6.11 -10.28
C ILE A 505 -30.30 -4.64 -10.67
N ALA A 506 -31.52 -4.19 -10.91
CA ALA A 506 -31.82 -2.83 -11.32
C ALA A 506 -32.90 -2.22 -10.40
N ALA A 507 -32.88 -0.92 -10.24
CA ALA A 507 -33.90 -0.17 -9.51
C ALA A 507 -34.05 1.21 -10.13
N PRO A 508 -35.27 1.78 -10.11
CA PRO A 508 -35.48 3.15 -10.57
C PRO A 508 -34.76 4.13 -9.62
N MET A 509 -34.49 5.30 -10.15
CA MET A 509 -34.12 6.46 -9.33
C MET A 509 -35.39 7.00 -8.63
N PHE A 510 -35.27 7.45 -7.39
CA PHE A 510 -36.37 8.13 -6.71
C PHE A 510 -36.06 9.63 -6.63
N HIS A 511 -37.02 10.44 -7.07
CA HIS A 511 -36.91 11.89 -7.08
C HIS A 511 -37.96 12.52 -6.15
N VAL A 512 -37.50 13.19 -5.09
CA VAL A 512 -38.39 13.91 -4.17
C VAL A 512 -38.47 15.37 -4.59
N ARG A 513 -39.66 15.80 -4.95
CA ARG A 513 -39.90 17.20 -5.36
C ARG A 513 -41.00 17.87 -4.53
N ALA A 514 -40.93 19.18 -4.46
CA ALA A 514 -41.93 20.04 -3.84
C ALA A 514 -41.97 21.40 -4.54
N PRO A 515 -43.07 22.11 -4.45
CA PRO A 515 -43.18 23.45 -5.03
C PRO A 515 -42.35 24.51 -4.27
N GLN A 516 -42.07 24.26 -2.99
CA GLN A 516 -41.44 25.26 -2.12
C GLN A 516 -40.21 24.69 -1.39
N ILE A 517 -39.36 25.61 -0.92
CA ILE A 517 -38.26 25.29 -0.02
C ILE A 517 -38.80 24.85 1.36
N SER A 518 -37.97 24.18 2.16
CA SER A 518 -38.31 23.70 3.52
C SER A 518 -39.53 22.76 3.59
N SER A 519 -39.88 22.10 2.50
CA SER A 519 -41.01 21.16 2.41
C SER A 519 -40.69 19.72 2.92
N GLY A 520 -39.49 19.48 3.44
CA GLY A 520 -39.07 18.18 3.95
C GLY A 520 -38.47 17.20 2.92
N LYS A 521 -38.09 17.68 1.69
CA LYS A 521 -37.52 16.84 0.62
C LYS A 521 -36.25 16.11 1.05
N SER A 522 -35.23 16.84 1.47
CA SER A 522 -33.93 16.28 1.89
C SER A 522 -34.12 15.40 3.16
N TYR A 523 -35.08 15.75 4.03
CA TYR A 523 -35.43 14.97 5.19
C TYR A 523 -36.02 13.59 4.82
N LEU A 524 -36.88 13.54 3.77
CA LEU A 524 -37.39 12.27 3.24
C LEU A 524 -36.31 11.46 2.55
N CYS A 525 -35.41 12.10 1.77
CA CYS A 525 -34.25 11.41 1.19
C CYS A 525 -33.34 10.80 2.28
N GLU A 526 -33.13 11.51 3.39
CA GLU A 526 -32.34 11.01 4.51
C GLU A 526 -33.04 9.85 5.23
N LEU A 527 -34.35 9.91 5.39
CA LEU A 527 -35.16 8.81 5.93
C LEU A 527 -35.05 7.55 5.04
N ILE A 528 -35.18 7.69 3.72
CA ILE A 528 -35.03 6.58 2.78
C ILE A 528 -33.59 6.03 2.85
N THR A 529 -32.60 6.89 2.91
CA THR A 529 -31.19 6.52 3.01
C THR A 529 -30.89 5.68 4.26
N ALA A 530 -31.56 5.96 5.39
CA ALA A 530 -31.41 5.20 6.63
C ALA A 530 -31.75 3.70 6.47
N PHE A 531 -32.55 3.32 5.49
CA PHE A 531 -32.84 1.92 5.18
C PHE A 531 -31.77 1.24 4.32
N ALA A 532 -30.86 1.99 3.69
CA ALA A 532 -29.74 1.44 2.93
C ALA A 532 -28.43 1.45 3.74
N THR A 533 -28.24 2.46 4.59
CA THR A 533 -26.98 2.67 5.34
C THR A 533 -27.26 3.39 6.68
N PRO A 534 -26.46 3.14 7.74
CA PRO A 534 -26.66 3.80 9.03
C PRO A 534 -26.34 5.30 8.99
N ARG A 535 -25.71 5.80 7.95
CA ARG A 535 -25.31 7.21 7.82
C ARG A 535 -25.61 7.75 6.44
N ARG A 536 -26.05 9.00 6.38
CA ARG A 536 -26.18 9.70 5.11
C ARG A 536 -24.78 10.00 4.54
N GLY A 537 -24.52 9.58 3.30
CA GLY A 537 -23.35 10.00 2.55
C GLY A 537 -23.40 11.48 2.20
N THR A 538 -22.29 12.03 1.70
CA THR A 538 -22.25 13.40 1.20
C THR A 538 -23.03 13.49 -0.11
N PRO A 539 -24.08 14.34 -0.22
CA PRO A 539 -24.80 14.53 -1.47
C PRO A 539 -23.88 15.10 -2.56
N THR A 540 -24.14 14.72 -3.79
CA THR A 540 -23.36 15.09 -4.96
C THR A 540 -24.16 16.01 -5.87
N ALA A 541 -23.53 16.96 -6.55
CA ALA A 541 -24.19 17.80 -7.54
C ALA A 541 -24.59 16.97 -8.76
N PHE A 542 -25.78 17.24 -9.33
CA PHE A 542 -26.20 16.56 -10.57
C PHE A 542 -25.30 17.02 -11.72
N PRO A 543 -24.73 16.08 -12.50
CA PRO A 543 -23.78 16.41 -13.55
C PRO A 543 -24.41 17.22 -14.68
N TYR A 544 -23.64 18.16 -15.22
CA TYR A 544 -24.13 19.07 -16.26
C TYR A 544 -24.26 18.37 -17.63
N ASP A 545 -23.34 17.49 -17.97
CA ASP A 545 -23.32 16.76 -19.25
C ASP A 545 -23.05 15.27 -19.08
N ASP A 546 -23.17 14.51 -20.18
CA ASP A 546 -23.01 13.05 -20.16
C ASP A 546 -21.57 12.59 -19.88
N GLU A 547 -20.56 13.40 -20.23
CA GLU A 547 -19.18 13.05 -19.99
C GLU A 547 -18.83 13.18 -18.49
N GLU A 548 -19.25 14.29 -17.88
CA GLU A 548 -19.11 14.50 -16.43
C GLU A 548 -19.94 13.48 -15.64
N CYS A 549 -21.16 13.16 -16.11
CA CYS A 549 -21.99 12.12 -15.52
C CYS A 549 -21.27 10.77 -15.51
N ARG A 550 -20.66 10.39 -16.62
CA ARG A 550 -19.92 9.13 -16.74
C ARG A 550 -18.69 9.08 -15.79
N LYS A 551 -17.93 10.18 -15.71
CA LYS A 551 -16.76 10.29 -14.84
C LYS A 551 -17.17 10.21 -13.37
N LEU A 552 -18.16 10.97 -12.98
CA LEU A 552 -18.69 11.03 -11.62
C LEU A 552 -19.25 9.67 -11.19
N LEU A 553 -20.13 9.08 -12.00
CA LEU A 553 -20.73 7.79 -11.65
C LEU A 553 -19.69 6.68 -11.52
N LEU A 554 -18.70 6.63 -12.42
CA LEU A 554 -17.63 5.62 -12.31
C LEU A 554 -16.81 5.81 -11.04
N ALA A 555 -16.43 7.05 -10.72
CA ALA A 555 -15.66 7.36 -9.52
C ALA A 555 -16.42 7.01 -8.23
N GLU A 556 -17.71 7.34 -8.17
CA GLU A 556 -18.55 7.00 -7.02
C GLU A 556 -18.78 5.48 -6.92
N LEU A 557 -19.16 4.82 -8.00
CA LEU A 557 -19.45 3.38 -8.00
C LEU A 557 -18.22 2.53 -7.69
N LEU A 558 -16.99 3.01 -7.98
CA LEU A 558 -15.75 2.35 -7.55
C LEU A 558 -15.65 2.26 -6.02
N ARG A 559 -16.15 3.26 -5.30
CA ARG A 559 -16.18 3.28 -3.83
C ARG A 559 -17.26 2.37 -3.23
N ALA A 560 -18.17 1.86 -4.07
CA ALA A 560 -19.29 1.01 -3.68
C ALA A 560 -20.24 1.66 -2.65
N PRO A 561 -20.73 2.90 -2.87
CA PRO A 561 -21.62 3.55 -1.93
C PRO A 561 -22.99 2.85 -1.96
N PRO A 562 -23.67 2.71 -0.81
CA PRO A 562 -25.04 2.17 -0.78
C PRO A 562 -26.06 3.11 -1.41
N VAL A 563 -25.81 4.41 -1.39
CA VAL A 563 -26.67 5.46 -1.96
C VAL A 563 -25.84 6.51 -2.67
N ILE A 564 -26.30 6.96 -3.83
CA ILE A 564 -25.85 8.17 -4.51
C ILE A 564 -27.03 9.16 -4.52
N GLU A 565 -26.87 10.29 -3.84
CA GLU A 565 -27.89 11.32 -3.70
C GLU A 565 -27.48 12.58 -4.47
N PHE A 566 -28.33 13.02 -5.39
CA PHE A 566 -28.25 14.31 -6.06
C PHE A 566 -29.20 15.29 -5.38
N ASP A 567 -28.66 16.16 -4.52
CA ASP A 567 -29.50 17.08 -3.75
C ASP A 567 -29.59 18.45 -4.43
N ASN A 568 -30.72 19.14 -4.16
CA ASN A 568 -31.00 20.49 -4.56
C ASN A 568 -30.86 20.77 -6.08
N LEU A 569 -31.47 19.93 -6.90
CA LEU A 569 -31.49 20.10 -8.34
C LEU A 569 -32.17 21.44 -8.72
N THR A 570 -31.52 22.18 -9.62
CA THR A 570 -32.01 23.47 -10.14
C THR A 570 -32.51 23.39 -11.58
N SER A 571 -32.37 22.26 -12.23
CA SER A 571 -32.84 21.97 -13.60
C SER A 571 -33.45 20.57 -13.68
N ASP A 572 -34.27 20.34 -14.70
CA ASP A 572 -34.88 19.04 -14.95
C ASP A 572 -33.83 17.91 -15.10
N ILE A 573 -34.25 16.69 -14.75
CA ILE A 573 -33.40 15.52 -14.79
C ILE A 573 -33.27 15.02 -16.21
N PHE A 574 -32.16 15.34 -16.86
CA PHE A 574 -31.85 14.91 -18.23
C PHE A 574 -31.43 13.43 -18.28
N PRO A 575 -31.72 12.70 -19.36
CA PRO A 575 -31.34 11.32 -19.54
C PRO A 575 -29.87 11.19 -19.99
N HIS A 576 -28.92 11.40 -19.08
CA HIS A 576 -27.54 11.05 -19.36
C HIS A 576 -27.43 9.56 -19.64
N LYS A 577 -26.68 9.18 -20.69
CA LYS A 577 -26.53 7.78 -21.12
C LYS A 577 -26.00 6.91 -20.00
N SER A 578 -25.00 7.42 -19.29
CA SER A 578 -24.35 6.71 -18.17
C SER A 578 -25.31 6.48 -17.00
N LEU A 579 -26.14 7.48 -16.65
CA LEU A 579 -27.16 7.35 -15.61
C LEU A 579 -28.24 6.36 -16.03
N CYS A 580 -28.71 6.45 -17.27
CA CYS A 580 -29.70 5.49 -17.82
C CYS A 580 -29.18 4.05 -17.75
N THR A 581 -27.88 3.84 -18.08
CA THR A 581 -27.24 2.53 -17.97
C THR A 581 -27.18 2.07 -16.51
N ALA A 582 -26.77 2.95 -15.59
CA ALA A 582 -26.65 2.60 -14.16
C ALA A 582 -27.99 2.22 -13.52
N LEU A 583 -29.11 2.73 -14.02
CA LEU A 583 -30.48 2.42 -13.55
C LEU A 583 -31.06 1.14 -14.13
N THR A 584 -30.49 0.60 -15.23
CA THR A 584 -31.12 -0.54 -15.97
C THR A 584 -30.19 -1.73 -16.15
N SER A 585 -28.89 -1.59 -15.86
CA SER A 585 -27.91 -2.64 -16.02
C SER A 585 -27.23 -2.96 -14.67
N GLU A 586 -26.85 -4.21 -14.46
CA GLU A 586 -26.17 -4.68 -13.25
C GLU A 586 -24.76 -4.13 -13.13
N PHE A 587 -24.10 -3.87 -14.27
CA PHE A 587 -22.74 -3.37 -14.33
C PHE A 587 -22.62 -2.18 -15.27
N MET A 588 -21.71 -1.29 -14.93
CA MET A 588 -21.28 -0.17 -15.77
C MET A 588 -19.78 -0.27 -16.03
N THR A 589 -19.38 -0.10 -17.30
CA THR A 589 -17.98 -0.05 -17.69
C THR A 589 -17.62 1.35 -18.15
N GLY A 590 -16.52 1.87 -17.66
CA GLY A 590 -16.02 3.18 -18.04
C GLY A 590 -14.51 3.30 -17.98
N ARG A 591 -13.95 4.31 -18.66
CA ARG A 591 -12.53 4.63 -18.61
C ARG A 591 -12.21 5.40 -17.35
N ILE A 592 -11.12 5.01 -16.67
CA ILE A 592 -10.65 5.67 -15.46
C ILE A 592 -9.96 6.98 -15.84
N LEU A 593 -10.27 8.06 -15.13
CA LEU A 593 -9.67 9.36 -15.35
C LEU A 593 -8.17 9.31 -15.03
N GLY A 594 -7.34 9.80 -15.96
CA GLY A 594 -5.89 9.83 -15.81
C GLY A 594 -5.16 8.50 -16.11
N GLU A 595 -5.90 7.44 -16.43
CA GLU A 595 -5.32 6.13 -16.75
C GLU A 595 -5.80 5.61 -18.12
N SER A 596 -4.98 4.79 -18.76
CA SER A 596 -5.37 4.06 -19.99
C SER A 596 -6.03 2.71 -19.68
N ARG A 597 -6.87 2.68 -18.63
CA ARG A 597 -7.56 1.47 -18.14
C ARG A 597 -9.06 1.71 -18.09
N THR A 598 -9.83 0.62 -18.21
CA THR A 598 -11.27 0.61 -17.98
C THR A 598 -11.57 -0.15 -16.69
N ALA A 599 -12.64 0.25 -16.01
CA ALA A 599 -13.19 -0.49 -14.88
C ALA A 599 -14.63 -0.90 -15.15
N THR A 600 -15.00 -2.09 -14.70
CA THR A 600 -16.38 -2.56 -14.67
C THR A 600 -16.81 -2.65 -13.21
N VAL A 601 -17.88 -1.97 -12.84
CA VAL A 601 -18.37 -1.86 -11.48
C VAL A 601 -19.84 -2.18 -11.38
N SER A 602 -20.26 -2.74 -10.24
CA SER A 602 -21.68 -2.99 -9.96
C SER A 602 -22.43 -1.69 -9.76
N THR A 603 -23.66 -1.63 -10.27
CA THR A 603 -24.60 -0.50 -10.17
C THR A 603 -25.63 -0.69 -9.05
N ARG A 604 -25.46 -1.68 -8.19
CA ARG A 604 -26.38 -2.00 -7.09
C ARG A 604 -26.33 -0.96 -5.96
N THR A 605 -26.45 0.30 -6.33
CA THR A 605 -26.51 1.49 -5.50
C THR A 605 -27.90 2.12 -5.64
N LEU A 606 -28.47 2.65 -4.56
CA LEU A 606 -29.72 3.40 -4.63
C LEU A 606 -29.47 4.81 -5.17
N PHE A 607 -30.23 5.24 -6.15
CA PHE A 607 -30.15 6.59 -6.68
C PHE A 607 -31.32 7.43 -6.15
N LEU A 608 -30.99 8.52 -5.46
CA LEU A 608 -31.95 9.50 -4.94
C LEU A 608 -31.67 10.87 -5.53
N SER A 609 -32.71 11.70 -5.61
CA SER A 609 -32.55 13.12 -5.90
C SER A 609 -33.63 13.97 -5.26
N SER A 610 -33.32 15.24 -5.03
CA SER A 610 -34.28 16.22 -4.55
C SER A 610 -34.19 17.54 -5.36
N GLY A 611 -35.33 18.22 -5.51
CA GLY A 611 -35.38 19.51 -6.22
C GLY A 611 -36.70 20.26 -6.06
N ASN A 612 -36.68 21.57 -6.33
CA ASN A 612 -37.87 22.40 -6.35
C ASN A 612 -38.38 22.52 -7.77
N ASN A 613 -39.64 22.08 -8.02
CA ASN A 613 -40.29 22.14 -9.34
C ASN A 613 -39.51 21.47 -10.50
N VAL A 614 -38.58 20.59 -10.17
CA VAL A 614 -37.77 19.83 -11.11
C VAL A 614 -38.46 18.52 -11.43
N SER A 615 -38.37 18.05 -12.67
CA SER A 615 -38.99 16.81 -13.11
C SER A 615 -38.04 15.98 -13.96
N PRO A 616 -38.17 14.63 -13.94
CA PRO A 616 -37.53 13.78 -14.94
C PRO A 616 -38.16 14.06 -16.32
N ILE A 617 -37.30 14.18 -17.34
CA ILE A 617 -37.76 14.44 -18.70
C ILE A 617 -37.26 13.34 -19.66
N LYS A 618 -37.95 13.24 -20.83
CA LYS A 618 -37.62 12.29 -21.89
C LYS A 618 -37.54 10.86 -21.32
N ASP A 619 -36.45 10.16 -21.59
CA ASP A 619 -36.24 8.76 -21.21
C ASP A 619 -36.08 8.54 -19.67
N MET A 620 -35.83 9.59 -18.90
CA MET A 620 -35.84 9.52 -17.43
C MET A 620 -37.25 9.34 -16.85
N THR A 621 -38.32 9.73 -17.56
CA THR A 621 -39.71 9.58 -17.07
C THR A 621 -40.07 8.14 -16.73
N ARG A 622 -39.49 7.16 -17.40
CA ARG A 622 -39.73 5.73 -17.15
C ARG A 622 -38.69 5.08 -16.23
N ARG A 623 -37.61 5.79 -15.88
CA ARG A 623 -36.54 5.31 -15.03
C ARG A 623 -36.51 5.98 -13.67
N CYS A 624 -37.38 6.95 -13.45
CA CYS A 624 -37.42 7.71 -12.22
C CYS A 624 -38.86 7.74 -11.67
N ILE A 625 -39.01 7.37 -10.41
CA ILE A 625 -40.25 7.48 -9.65
C ILE A 625 -40.21 8.81 -8.91
N THR A 626 -41.23 9.66 -9.19
CA THR A 626 -41.32 10.97 -8.54
C THR A 626 -42.23 10.89 -7.31
N ILE A 627 -41.76 11.45 -6.21
CA ILE A 627 -42.50 11.58 -4.94
C ILE A 627 -42.78 13.07 -4.73
N ASN A 628 -44.04 13.45 -4.78
CA ASN A 628 -44.46 14.84 -4.65
C ASN A 628 -44.86 15.14 -3.22
N LEU A 629 -44.18 16.15 -2.63
CA LEU A 629 -44.57 16.73 -1.34
C LEU A 629 -45.27 18.05 -1.60
N ASP A 630 -46.43 18.27 -0.95
CA ASP A 630 -47.18 19.51 -0.97
C ASP A 630 -47.59 19.91 0.45
N PRO A 631 -46.86 20.80 1.09
CA PRO A 631 -47.14 21.19 2.47
C PRO A 631 -48.46 21.95 2.64
N LYS A 632 -49.12 22.41 1.56
CA LYS A 632 -50.41 23.13 1.54
C LYS A 632 -50.41 24.34 2.51
N CYS A 633 -49.30 24.98 2.72
CA CYS A 633 -49.13 26.13 3.57
C CYS A 633 -48.11 27.11 3.00
N GLU A 634 -48.27 28.39 3.26
CA GLU A 634 -47.38 29.43 2.73
C GLU A 634 -45.96 29.39 3.33
N THR A 635 -45.85 28.91 4.57
CA THR A 635 -44.56 28.84 5.28
C THR A 635 -44.31 27.44 5.80
N PRO A 636 -43.80 26.51 4.98
CA PRO A 636 -43.53 25.12 5.41
C PRO A 636 -42.59 24.99 6.59
N ALA A 637 -41.67 25.93 6.74
CA ALA A 637 -40.70 25.97 7.87
C ALA A 637 -41.36 26.21 9.25
N ALA A 638 -42.58 26.77 9.28
CA ALA A 638 -43.31 27.02 10.53
C ALA A 638 -44.13 25.83 11.02
N ARG A 639 -44.13 24.69 10.31
CA ARG A 639 -44.86 23.49 10.70
C ARG A 639 -44.29 22.92 12.00
N VAL A 640 -45.19 22.55 12.91
CA VAL A 640 -44.85 21.81 14.15
C VAL A 640 -45.08 20.32 13.93
N PHE A 641 -44.07 19.53 14.21
CA PHE A 641 -44.10 18.08 14.06
C PHE A 641 -44.32 17.42 15.42
N LYS A 642 -45.12 16.34 15.47
CA LYS A 642 -45.31 15.52 16.66
C LYS A 642 -44.02 14.81 17.05
N ASN A 643 -43.27 14.35 16.02
CA ASN A 643 -41.95 13.73 16.20
C ASN A 643 -40.84 14.57 15.55
N PRO A 644 -40.30 15.59 16.22
CA PRO A 644 -39.25 16.45 15.68
C PRO A 644 -37.90 15.72 15.52
N ASN A 645 -37.73 14.54 16.16
CA ASN A 645 -36.49 13.76 16.19
C ASN A 645 -36.62 12.45 15.40
N LEU A 646 -37.51 12.37 14.40
CA LEU A 646 -37.77 11.15 13.65
C LEU A 646 -36.52 10.49 13.09
N LEU A 647 -35.63 11.23 12.44
CA LEU A 647 -34.39 10.68 11.86
C LEU A 647 -33.47 10.10 12.94
N LYS A 648 -33.33 10.78 14.07
CA LYS A 648 -32.55 10.29 15.19
C LYS A 648 -33.14 8.98 15.74
N GLN A 649 -34.46 8.94 15.91
CA GLN A 649 -35.18 7.72 16.32
C GLN A 649 -34.93 6.56 15.36
N VAL A 650 -35.02 6.83 14.03
CA VAL A 650 -34.77 5.81 12.99
C VAL A 650 -33.33 5.34 12.99
N GLN A 651 -32.36 6.23 13.16
CA GLN A 651 -30.94 5.88 13.25
C GLN A 651 -30.63 5.02 14.47
N GLU A 652 -31.14 5.40 15.63
CA GLU A 652 -30.95 4.65 16.90
C GLU A 652 -31.61 3.25 16.86
N ASN A 653 -32.76 3.11 16.19
CA ASN A 653 -33.52 1.86 16.09
C ASN A 653 -33.49 1.28 14.69
N ARG A 654 -32.47 1.59 13.89
CA ARG A 654 -32.37 1.21 12.47
C ARG A 654 -32.59 -0.28 12.23
N GLY A 655 -32.03 -1.12 13.08
CA GLY A 655 -32.17 -2.57 12.96
C GLY A 655 -33.62 -3.03 12.94
N ALA A 656 -34.46 -2.51 13.84
CA ALA A 656 -35.88 -2.85 13.93
C ALA A 656 -36.65 -2.40 12.67
N TYR A 657 -36.41 -1.18 12.18
CA TYR A 657 -37.09 -0.66 10.98
C TYR A 657 -36.67 -1.39 9.69
N VAL A 658 -35.38 -1.69 9.53
CA VAL A 658 -34.89 -2.47 8.42
C VAL A 658 -35.39 -3.92 8.49
N SER A 659 -35.45 -4.52 9.68
CA SER A 659 -36.04 -5.85 9.88
C SER A 659 -37.52 -5.87 9.47
N ALA A 660 -38.27 -4.82 9.79
CA ALA A 660 -39.66 -4.69 9.34
C ALA A 660 -39.75 -4.66 7.80
N ALA A 661 -38.91 -3.88 7.11
CA ALA A 661 -38.87 -3.84 5.66
C ALA A 661 -38.51 -5.21 5.04
N LEU A 662 -37.51 -5.90 5.60
CA LEU A 662 -37.10 -7.23 5.14
C LEU A 662 -38.16 -8.29 5.42
N THR A 663 -38.91 -8.18 6.52
CA THR A 663 -40.04 -9.06 6.89
C THR A 663 -41.15 -8.97 5.84
N ILE A 664 -41.50 -7.76 5.39
CA ILE A 664 -42.51 -7.55 4.33
C ILE A 664 -42.08 -8.27 3.05
N ILE A 665 -40.83 -8.07 2.62
CA ILE A 665 -40.30 -8.68 1.38
C ILE A 665 -40.23 -10.21 1.52
N LEU A 666 -39.75 -10.72 2.68
CA LEU A 666 -39.66 -12.16 2.92
C LEU A 666 -41.06 -12.81 2.92
N ALA A 667 -42.07 -12.20 3.55
CA ALA A 667 -43.43 -12.67 3.51
C ALA A 667 -44.01 -12.71 2.08
N TRP A 668 -43.75 -11.68 1.26
CA TRP A 668 -44.10 -11.64 -0.14
C TRP A 668 -43.43 -12.74 -0.96
N ILE A 669 -42.11 -13.00 -0.72
CA ILE A 669 -41.38 -14.10 -1.35
C ILE A 669 -42.00 -15.45 -1.00
N LYS A 670 -42.29 -15.67 0.30
CA LYS A 670 -42.87 -16.92 0.81
C LYS A 670 -44.31 -17.16 0.29
N ALA A 671 -45.05 -16.09 0.05
CA ALA A 671 -46.39 -16.15 -0.56
C ALA A 671 -46.37 -16.42 -2.08
N GLY A 672 -45.20 -16.66 -2.69
CA GLY A 672 -45.08 -16.93 -4.12
C GLY A 672 -45.02 -15.68 -4.99
N GLN A 673 -44.71 -14.52 -4.42
CA GLN A 673 -44.54 -13.24 -5.10
C GLN A 673 -45.84 -12.79 -5.85
N PRO A 674 -46.99 -12.68 -5.18
CA PRO A 674 -48.23 -12.29 -5.84
C PRO A 674 -48.09 -10.90 -6.47
N ILE A 675 -48.51 -10.80 -7.75
CA ILE A 675 -48.57 -9.54 -8.49
C ILE A 675 -50.01 -9.07 -8.53
N SER A 676 -50.24 -7.79 -8.27
CA SER A 676 -51.57 -7.21 -8.37
C SER A 676 -51.99 -7.13 -9.87
N GLU A 677 -53.21 -7.54 -10.19
CA GLU A 677 -53.76 -7.45 -11.54
C GLU A 677 -53.86 -6.01 -12.08
N CYS A 678 -53.74 -5.01 -11.19
CA CYS A 678 -53.77 -3.58 -11.53
C CYS A 678 -52.44 -3.01 -12.01
N ILE A 679 -51.35 -3.79 -11.94
CA ILE A 679 -50.00 -3.32 -12.33
C ILE A 679 -49.68 -3.90 -13.71
N GLN A 680 -49.81 -3.09 -14.76
CA GLN A 680 -49.23 -3.39 -16.07
C GLN A 680 -47.73 -3.17 -15.96
N VAL A 681 -46.96 -4.26 -15.88
CA VAL A 681 -45.51 -4.20 -15.99
C VAL A 681 -45.19 -3.97 -17.46
N ALA A 682 -44.70 -2.78 -17.80
CA ALA A 682 -44.08 -2.57 -19.11
C ALA A 682 -42.81 -3.42 -19.18
N ASN A 683 -42.79 -4.40 -20.07
CA ASN A 683 -41.63 -5.23 -20.40
C ASN A 683 -40.44 -4.40 -20.92
#